data_913c80a555b458cd03f4288854e516fd
#
_entry.id   913c80a555b458cd03f4288854e516fd
#
_cell.length_a   1.000
_cell.length_b   1.000
_cell.length_c   1.000
_cell.angle_alpha   90.00
_cell.angle_beta   90.00
_cell.angle_gamma   90.00
#
_symmetry.space_group_name_H-M   'P 1'
#
loop_
_entity.id
_entity.type
_entity.pdbx_description
1 polymer ?
#
loop_
_entity_poly.entity_id
_entity_poly.type
_entity_poly.pdbx_seq_one_letter_code
_entity_poly.pdbx_strand_id
1 'polypeptide(L)'
;MIRISRVVLLAALLTFRMGVAVAQEPKPPGSSVSLPTSKSLTLPSPGRIGSTNSFPATIALSPDGHYAALLNDGYGTQETMAMQSIAVLDLKTNQLSDYADQRFGEEVHQSYFLGLVFSSDGKHLYASVGSVTDPAGQKPGDTGNGIAVYSFVEGKVAPERFIAIAPQSLAAGKRVAIGLQKTPAGTAIPYPAGLTLLAAGGRDRLLVANNLSDNVVLLDVASGKVLKSFDLSTGDLVPSSFPYTVVATSDGRRAWCSLWNASRVAELDLTNDKIVRWIKLKEPEDPIAPGSHPTAMLLSPDEKSLYVALSNMDMVALVSTESGVPLTLLHTTIRNQNFAGTSPLALAQSSDGNRLFVADASLNAVEVLDVSSVARGPQFIDNAFGGPLGFIPTDWYPSALAVHGDDLLIATAKGEGTRPNKGSGKTAWEVRHHEHPYIPTLLRGSLARLNISATLPKLEELTRTVEHDNLMHNHPATIQFPGGKNPIKHVIYVIKENRTYDQVLGDLKVGDGDPSLTLYGADITPNQHKLALQFGVLDNFYDSGEVSGDGHLWSTAAITSDYNEKTWQIAYRGHERTYDFQGTVADEFPLDHKQPDIDDPFTGFLWDNVARNRLSYRDYGEYVNAEWCNKTRKAASPKQGTPSAEETPCLRTELHQGDSLPPNVGDPHGAPSPYPWTVPLFKGVKPTKAVLRDHIDALYPDFNTDYPDQLRADEFLNEFAAYTHARESHEGEDFQLPAFVLLYLPDDHTGGTRSERPRPAASVADNDLALGRVVDAVSHSPYWDDTAIFVLEDDAQDGGDHIDAHRSTAFVVSKYSPGKAGEPYADHRFYTTVNVIHTMEMLLGLPPMNQNDAYAPAMGPLFSGAGDQPAFKADYRNLKNGLIYETNKRDAKGANESAHMDFSRPDAAGAARLNQVLWRDQKGDTPVPAPKHTMFPAGTN
;
A
#
# COMPACT_ATOMS: atom_id res chain seq x y z
N MET A 1 -24.02 -79.56 31.88
CA MET A 1 -22.82 -78.88 31.29
C MET A 1 -23.36 -77.85 30.33
N ILE A 2 -23.35 -76.63 30.74
CA ILE A 2 -23.98 -75.47 30.10
C ILE A 2 -22.95 -74.82 29.19
N ARG A 3 -23.26 -74.65 27.90
CA ARG A 3 -22.52 -73.76 26.97
C ARG A 3 -23.36 -72.54 26.69
N ILE A 4 -22.84 -71.37 27.10
CA ILE A 4 -23.38 -70.04 26.87
C ILE A 4 -22.94 -69.57 25.50
N SER A 5 -23.94 -69.34 24.61
CA SER A 5 -23.71 -68.64 23.31
C SER A 5 -23.73 -67.12 23.53
N ARG A 6 -22.68 -66.51 23.08
CA ARG A 6 -22.62 -64.99 23.00
C ARG A 6 -23.30 -64.58 21.68
N VAL A 7 -24.37 -63.82 21.82
CA VAL A 7 -24.94 -62.99 20.72
C VAL A 7 -24.18 -61.71 20.67
N VAL A 8 -23.54 -61.38 19.56
CA VAL A 8 -22.91 -60.09 19.28
C VAL A 8 -23.97 -59.20 18.61
N LEU A 9 -24.45 -58.18 19.30
CA LEU A 9 -25.28 -57.15 18.75
C LEU A 9 -24.39 -56.10 18.03
N LEU A 10 -24.46 -56.05 16.71
CA LEU A 10 -23.81 -55.02 15.92
C LEU A 10 -24.71 -53.75 15.94
N ALA A 11 -24.42 -52.81 16.81
CA ALA A 11 -25.02 -51.47 16.76
C ALA A 11 -24.24 -50.61 15.76
N ALA A 12 -24.85 -50.33 14.61
CA ALA A 12 -24.31 -49.35 13.67
C ALA A 12 -24.51 -47.93 14.25
N LEU A 13 -23.45 -47.38 14.81
CA LEU A 13 -23.37 -45.94 15.13
C LEU A 13 -23.15 -45.15 13.83
N LEU A 14 -24.22 -44.61 13.29
CA LEU A 14 -24.16 -43.48 12.37
C LEU A 14 -23.67 -42.27 13.15
N THR A 15 -22.36 -42.02 13.16
CA THR A 15 -21.83 -40.76 13.58
C THR A 15 -22.14 -39.70 12.51
N PHE A 16 -23.18 -38.94 12.72
CA PHE A 16 -23.34 -37.61 12.14
C PHE A 16 -22.15 -36.74 12.62
N ARG A 17 -21.12 -36.60 11.79
CA ARG A 17 -20.16 -35.52 11.99
C ARG A 17 -20.87 -34.21 11.62
N MET A 18 -21.54 -33.60 12.59
CA MET A 18 -21.71 -32.14 12.56
C MET A 18 -20.30 -31.57 12.54
N GLY A 19 -19.92 -30.93 11.44
CA GLY A 19 -18.75 -30.08 11.42
C GLY A 19 -19.02 -28.94 12.40
N VAL A 20 -18.51 -29.08 13.60
CA VAL A 20 -18.37 -27.95 14.52
C VAL A 20 -17.40 -27.03 13.82
N ALA A 21 -17.84 -25.83 13.44
CA ALA A 21 -16.93 -24.74 13.19
C ALA A 21 -16.06 -24.65 14.44
N VAL A 22 -14.78 -24.98 14.30
CA VAL A 22 -13.83 -24.86 15.39
C VAL A 22 -13.72 -23.34 15.58
N ALA A 23 -14.48 -22.83 16.55
CA ALA A 23 -14.23 -21.51 17.08
C ALA A 23 -12.75 -21.52 17.50
N GLN A 24 -11.99 -20.59 16.95
CA GLN A 24 -10.58 -20.49 17.25
C GLN A 24 -10.42 -20.17 18.74
N GLU A 25 -9.55 -20.93 19.38
CA GLU A 25 -9.25 -20.68 20.78
C GLU A 25 -8.64 -19.29 20.94
N PRO A 26 -9.05 -18.50 21.96
CA PRO A 26 -8.41 -17.22 22.26
C PRO A 26 -6.91 -17.45 22.48
N LYS A 27 -6.08 -16.62 21.87
CA LYS A 27 -4.63 -16.67 22.09
C LYS A 27 -4.34 -16.51 23.57
N PRO A 28 -3.38 -17.27 24.11
CA PRO A 28 -2.95 -17.06 25.48
C PRO A 28 -2.42 -15.63 25.63
N PRO A 29 -2.68 -14.93 26.75
CA PRO A 29 -2.17 -13.60 27.02
C PRO A 29 -0.64 -13.55 26.82
N GLY A 30 -0.15 -12.53 26.08
CA GLY A 30 1.26 -12.36 25.75
C GLY A 30 1.73 -13.17 24.54
N SER A 31 0.83 -13.68 23.67
CA SER A 31 1.23 -14.24 22.37
C SER A 31 1.67 -13.10 21.44
N SER A 32 2.70 -13.35 20.62
CA SER A 32 3.16 -12.42 19.61
C SER A 32 2.74 -12.86 18.20
N VAL A 33 2.46 -11.91 17.33
CA VAL A 33 2.17 -12.10 15.92
C VAL A 33 3.14 -11.26 15.10
N SER A 34 3.81 -11.87 14.15
CA SER A 34 4.66 -11.13 13.19
C SER A 34 3.81 -10.47 12.12
N LEU A 35 4.22 -9.29 11.67
CA LEU A 35 3.57 -8.52 10.61
C LEU A 35 4.47 -8.51 9.36
N PRO A 36 3.88 -8.40 8.16
CA PRO A 36 4.66 -8.32 6.92
C PRO A 36 5.52 -7.06 6.82
N THR A 37 5.44 -6.16 7.78
CA THR A 37 6.30 -4.96 7.94
C THR A 37 7.54 -5.19 8.81
N SER A 38 7.96 -6.43 9.05
CA SER A 38 9.05 -6.81 9.96
C SER A 38 8.86 -6.42 11.42
N LYS A 39 7.64 -6.14 11.82
CA LYS A 39 7.26 -5.83 13.21
C LYS A 39 6.45 -6.98 13.81
N SER A 40 6.07 -6.84 15.06
CA SER A 40 5.18 -7.78 15.74
C SER A 40 4.09 -7.05 16.51
N LEU A 41 3.07 -7.80 16.90
CA LEU A 41 2.04 -7.36 17.82
C LEU A 41 2.02 -8.28 19.05
N THR A 42 2.09 -7.72 20.22
CA THR A 42 1.81 -8.44 21.48
C THR A 42 0.30 -8.44 21.71
N LEU A 43 -0.31 -9.63 21.72
CA LEU A 43 -1.76 -9.79 21.80
C LEU A 43 -2.23 -10.41 23.12
N PRO A 44 -3.46 -10.06 23.55
CA PRO A 44 -4.31 -9.02 22.99
C PRO A 44 -3.76 -7.62 23.28
N SER A 45 -3.99 -6.68 22.37
CA SER A 45 -3.68 -5.27 22.62
C SER A 45 -4.49 -4.72 23.80
N PRO A 46 -3.96 -3.74 24.55
CA PRO A 46 -4.64 -3.17 25.69
C PRO A 46 -6.03 -2.63 25.35
N GLY A 47 -7.05 -3.02 26.13
CA GLY A 47 -8.40 -2.50 25.99
C GLY A 47 -9.17 -2.95 24.74
N ARG A 48 -8.70 -3.93 24.00
CA ARG A 48 -9.36 -4.43 22.80
C ARG A 48 -10.80 -4.84 23.08
N ILE A 49 -11.75 -4.32 22.31
CA ILE A 49 -13.19 -4.64 22.37
C ILE A 49 -13.52 -5.69 21.32
N GLY A 50 -13.12 -5.48 20.06
CA GLY A 50 -13.44 -6.37 18.96
C GLY A 50 -12.96 -5.87 17.63
N SER A 51 -13.22 -6.68 16.58
CA SER A 51 -12.93 -6.32 15.20
C SER A 51 -14.04 -5.44 14.62
N THR A 52 -13.66 -4.56 13.71
CA THR A 52 -14.57 -3.77 12.86
C THR A 52 -14.49 -4.28 11.43
N ASN A 53 -15.23 -3.65 10.53
CA ASN A 53 -15.00 -3.76 9.09
C ASN A 53 -13.64 -3.11 8.73
N SER A 54 -13.24 -3.14 7.47
CA SER A 54 -11.93 -2.67 7.03
C SER A 54 -11.76 -1.16 7.19
N PHE A 55 -10.60 -0.74 7.62
CA PHE A 55 -10.10 0.63 7.72
C PHE A 55 -11.07 1.60 8.42
N PRO A 56 -11.30 1.51 9.73
CA PRO A 56 -12.05 2.54 10.48
C PRO A 56 -11.23 3.84 10.53
N ALA A 57 -11.54 4.80 9.64
CA ALA A 57 -10.78 6.03 9.46
C ALA A 57 -11.15 7.16 10.43
N THR A 58 -12.34 7.13 11.00
CA THR A 58 -12.85 8.22 11.86
C THR A 58 -13.75 7.68 12.96
N ILE A 59 -13.64 8.27 14.15
CA ILE A 59 -14.54 8.04 15.29
C ILE A 59 -15.32 9.33 15.57
N ALA A 60 -16.65 9.26 15.54
CA ALA A 60 -17.55 10.34 15.92
C ALA A 60 -18.31 10.00 17.19
N LEU A 61 -18.29 10.90 18.20
CA LEU A 61 -19.06 10.73 19.44
C LEU A 61 -20.46 11.32 19.30
N SER A 62 -21.48 10.60 19.78
CA SER A 62 -22.84 11.14 19.81
C SER A 62 -22.92 12.34 20.77
N PRO A 63 -23.77 13.35 20.50
CA PRO A 63 -23.89 14.53 21.36
C PRO A 63 -24.30 14.23 22.80
N ASP A 64 -24.99 13.12 23.04
CA ASP A 64 -25.39 12.67 24.38
C ASP A 64 -24.31 11.82 25.09
N GLY A 65 -23.19 11.54 24.41
CA GLY A 65 -22.08 10.75 24.92
C GLY A 65 -22.38 9.26 25.16
N HIS A 66 -23.45 8.71 24.58
CA HIS A 66 -23.80 7.30 24.76
C HIS A 66 -23.19 6.37 23.72
N TYR A 67 -22.83 6.90 22.55
CA TYR A 67 -22.37 6.11 21.42
C TYR A 67 -21.12 6.70 20.79
N ALA A 68 -20.30 5.83 20.22
CA ALA A 68 -19.24 6.19 19.29
C ALA A 68 -19.51 5.50 17.93
N ALA A 69 -19.57 6.27 16.85
CA ALA A 69 -19.72 5.75 15.51
C ALA A 69 -18.37 5.77 14.79
N LEU A 70 -18.05 4.71 14.04
CA LEU A 70 -16.82 4.57 13.28
C LEU A 70 -17.15 4.46 11.80
N LEU A 71 -16.44 5.20 10.94
CA LEU A 71 -16.55 5.09 9.49
C LEU A 71 -15.52 4.08 9.00
N ASN A 72 -15.98 2.93 8.51
CA ASN A 72 -15.13 1.92 7.91
C ASN A 72 -15.08 2.19 6.39
N ASP A 73 -14.05 2.91 5.95
CA ASP A 73 -13.90 3.36 4.55
C ASP A 73 -12.94 2.51 3.71
N GLY A 74 -12.48 1.38 4.24
CA GLY A 74 -11.66 0.44 3.49
C GLY A 74 -12.43 -0.31 2.40
N TYR A 75 -11.84 -1.40 1.90
CA TYR A 75 -12.44 -2.18 0.81
C TYR A 75 -13.77 -2.85 1.19
N GLY A 76 -13.95 -3.21 2.44
CA GLY A 76 -15.01 -4.05 2.95
C GLY A 76 -14.53 -5.49 3.16
N THR A 77 -15.10 -6.18 4.16
CA THR A 77 -14.71 -7.54 4.52
C THR A 77 -15.62 -8.61 3.90
N GLN A 78 -15.20 -9.86 3.97
CA GLN A 78 -16.04 -11.00 3.55
C GLN A 78 -17.37 -11.07 4.28
N GLU A 79 -17.37 -10.77 5.59
CA GLU A 79 -18.56 -10.80 6.42
C GLU A 79 -19.60 -9.76 5.97
N THR A 80 -19.12 -8.63 5.47
CA THR A 80 -19.98 -7.57 4.91
C THR A 80 -20.19 -7.73 3.40
N MET A 81 -19.68 -8.79 2.78
CA MET A 81 -19.71 -9.00 1.33
C MET A 81 -19.08 -7.83 0.56
N ALA A 82 -17.91 -7.38 0.98
CA ALA A 82 -17.18 -6.22 0.48
C ALA A 82 -18.01 -4.92 0.48
N MET A 83 -18.97 -4.78 1.37
CA MET A 83 -19.67 -3.52 1.60
C MET A 83 -18.94 -2.71 2.65
N GLN A 84 -18.82 -1.41 2.43
CA GLN A 84 -18.39 -0.47 3.47
C GLN A 84 -19.50 -0.29 4.51
N SER A 85 -19.15 0.18 5.71
CA SER A 85 -20.10 0.21 6.82
C SER A 85 -19.83 1.35 7.80
N ILE A 86 -20.79 1.58 8.68
CA ILE A 86 -20.63 2.37 9.90
C ILE A 86 -20.77 1.42 11.08
N ALA A 87 -19.71 1.32 11.89
CA ALA A 87 -19.77 0.59 13.15
C ALA A 87 -20.21 1.53 14.30
N VAL A 88 -20.90 0.98 15.30
CA VAL A 88 -21.36 1.73 16.48
C VAL A 88 -21.01 0.97 17.75
N LEU A 89 -20.29 1.63 18.63
CA LEU A 89 -20.03 1.19 20.00
C LEU A 89 -21.06 1.83 20.96
N ASP A 90 -21.79 1.02 21.68
CA ASP A 90 -22.53 1.48 22.88
C ASP A 90 -21.54 1.61 24.04
N LEU A 91 -21.29 2.84 24.47
CA LEU A 91 -20.31 3.15 25.51
C LEU A 91 -20.72 2.67 26.92
N LYS A 92 -22.00 2.30 27.13
CA LYS A 92 -22.48 1.75 28.41
C LYS A 92 -22.27 0.25 28.49
N THR A 93 -22.49 -0.45 27.40
CA THR A 93 -22.48 -1.92 27.37
C THR A 93 -21.22 -2.51 26.74
N ASN A 94 -20.41 -1.70 26.07
CA ASN A 94 -19.30 -2.11 25.20
C ASN A 94 -19.74 -3.01 24.03
N GLN A 95 -21.00 -2.97 23.65
CA GLN A 95 -21.48 -3.70 22.49
C GLN A 95 -21.10 -2.95 21.23
N LEU A 96 -20.34 -3.63 20.36
CA LEU A 96 -19.99 -3.16 19.02
C LEU A 96 -20.94 -3.79 18.00
N SER A 97 -21.52 -2.97 17.13
CA SER A 97 -22.42 -3.39 16.05
C SER A 97 -21.99 -2.75 14.74
N ASP A 98 -22.10 -3.45 13.64
CA ASP A 98 -21.70 -2.97 12.30
C ASP A 98 -22.92 -2.88 11.38
N TYR A 99 -23.00 -1.79 10.61
CA TYR A 99 -24.13 -1.48 9.71
C TYR A 99 -23.61 -1.28 8.29
N ALA A 100 -23.52 -2.39 7.54
CA ALA A 100 -23.12 -2.37 6.14
C ALA A 100 -24.18 -1.69 5.26
N ASP A 101 -23.73 -0.90 4.30
CA ASP A 101 -24.62 -0.17 3.39
C ASP A 101 -24.52 -0.71 1.97
N GLN A 102 -25.64 -1.21 1.44
CA GLN A 102 -25.70 -1.75 0.08
C GLN A 102 -25.36 -0.72 -1.01
N ARG A 103 -25.49 0.57 -0.75
CA ARG A 103 -25.05 1.64 -1.66
C ARG A 103 -23.53 1.71 -1.82
N PHE A 104 -22.78 0.98 -0.98
CA PHE A 104 -21.34 0.87 -0.99
C PHE A 104 -20.90 -0.59 -1.09
N GLY A 105 -21.58 -1.37 -1.93
CA GLY A 105 -21.20 -2.72 -2.34
C GLY A 105 -20.14 -2.70 -3.45
N GLU A 106 -19.48 -3.81 -3.73
CA GLU A 106 -18.37 -3.96 -4.68
C GLU A 106 -18.65 -3.47 -6.11
N GLU A 107 -19.90 -3.52 -6.55
CA GLU A 107 -20.29 -3.20 -7.93
C GLU A 107 -20.50 -1.68 -8.18
N VAL A 108 -20.45 -0.83 -7.15
CA VAL A 108 -20.67 0.61 -7.27
C VAL A 108 -19.38 1.39 -7.31
N HIS A 109 -19.43 2.63 -7.83
CA HIS A 109 -18.26 3.44 -8.14
C HIS A 109 -18.01 4.56 -7.11
N GLN A 110 -18.60 4.47 -5.94
CA GLN A 110 -18.37 5.41 -4.84
C GLN A 110 -17.87 4.69 -3.60
N SER A 111 -17.18 5.45 -2.77
CA SER A 111 -16.63 5.01 -1.49
C SER A 111 -16.80 6.07 -0.42
N TYR A 112 -16.90 5.67 0.85
CA TYR A 112 -16.65 6.61 1.94
C TYR A 112 -15.22 7.14 1.86
N PHE A 113 -15.00 8.34 2.41
CA PHE A 113 -13.66 8.87 2.56
C PHE A 113 -13.56 9.83 3.74
N LEU A 114 -12.99 9.38 4.84
CA LEU A 114 -12.56 10.10 6.05
C LEU A 114 -13.65 10.80 6.89
N GLY A 115 -14.66 11.39 6.33
CA GLY A 115 -15.56 12.29 7.05
C GLY A 115 -16.76 11.58 7.67
N LEU A 116 -16.93 11.68 9.01
CA LEU A 116 -18.11 11.23 9.76
C LEU A 116 -18.41 12.19 10.90
N VAL A 117 -19.63 12.70 10.97
CA VAL A 117 -20.09 13.55 12.09
C VAL A 117 -21.56 13.29 12.42
N PHE A 118 -21.92 13.44 13.69
CA PHE A 118 -23.32 13.46 14.13
C PHE A 118 -23.99 14.80 13.80
N SER A 119 -25.32 14.77 13.60
CA SER A 119 -26.16 15.99 13.61
C SER A 119 -26.19 16.61 15.02
N SER A 120 -26.54 17.88 15.10
CA SER A 120 -26.60 18.60 16.38
C SER A 120 -27.63 18.01 17.35
N ASP A 121 -28.66 17.37 16.86
CA ASP A 121 -29.71 16.70 17.69
C ASP A 121 -29.42 15.22 17.94
N GLY A 122 -28.30 14.68 17.44
CA GLY A 122 -27.87 13.29 17.58
C GLY A 122 -28.71 12.26 16.83
N LYS A 123 -29.65 12.69 15.97
CA LYS A 123 -30.57 11.78 15.27
C LYS A 123 -30.09 11.35 13.89
N HIS A 124 -29.02 11.97 13.38
CA HIS A 124 -28.47 11.67 12.07
C HIS A 124 -26.95 11.52 12.16
N LEU A 125 -26.39 10.78 11.18
CA LEU A 125 -24.97 10.75 10.87
C LEU A 125 -24.79 11.26 9.44
N TYR A 126 -23.72 12.03 9.23
CA TYR A 126 -23.29 12.52 7.93
C TYR A 126 -21.94 11.93 7.59
N ALA A 127 -21.85 11.22 6.46
CA ALA A 127 -20.62 10.59 5.99
C ALA A 127 -20.22 11.13 4.61
N SER A 128 -18.95 11.46 4.42
CA SER A 128 -18.43 11.90 3.12
C SER A 128 -18.30 10.73 2.16
N VAL A 129 -18.59 11.01 0.87
CA VAL A 129 -18.59 10.02 -0.21
C VAL A 129 -17.91 10.62 -1.42
N GLY A 130 -16.91 9.88 -1.94
CA GLY A 130 -16.17 10.23 -3.15
C GLY A 130 -16.44 9.25 -4.30
N SER A 131 -16.31 9.73 -5.52
CA SER A 131 -16.30 8.92 -6.75
C SER A 131 -15.54 9.67 -7.84
N VAL A 132 -14.56 8.97 -8.46
CA VAL A 132 -13.83 9.46 -9.64
C VAL A 132 -14.41 8.86 -10.92
N THR A 133 -14.78 7.58 -10.92
CA THR A 133 -15.24 6.86 -12.11
C THR A 133 -16.68 7.19 -12.52
N ASP A 134 -17.51 7.61 -11.57
CA ASP A 134 -18.85 8.16 -11.84
C ASP A 134 -19.15 9.37 -10.95
N PRO A 135 -18.48 10.52 -11.17
CA PRO A 135 -18.56 11.64 -10.24
C PRO A 135 -19.94 12.28 -10.10
N ALA A 136 -20.84 12.05 -11.04
CA ALA A 136 -22.21 12.55 -11.02
C ALA A 136 -23.27 11.50 -10.64
N GLY A 137 -22.86 10.24 -10.37
CA GLY A 137 -23.79 9.16 -10.01
C GLY A 137 -24.79 8.83 -11.12
N GLN A 138 -24.33 8.69 -12.35
CA GLN A 138 -25.19 8.45 -13.51
C GLN A 138 -25.45 6.98 -13.78
N LYS A 139 -24.60 6.10 -13.28
CA LYS A 139 -24.76 4.64 -13.44
C LYS A 139 -25.78 4.10 -12.43
N PRO A 140 -26.47 2.99 -12.76
CA PRO A 140 -27.41 2.38 -11.83
C PRO A 140 -26.75 1.96 -10.51
N GLY A 141 -27.28 2.42 -9.38
CA GLY A 141 -26.76 2.16 -8.05
C GLY A 141 -25.73 3.17 -7.55
N ASP A 142 -25.18 4.02 -8.43
CA ASP A 142 -24.21 5.02 -8.06
C ASP A 142 -24.88 6.31 -7.52
N THR A 143 -24.19 6.97 -6.58
CA THR A 143 -24.62 8.23 -5.98
C THR A 143 -23.77 9.42 -6.43
N GLY A 144 -22.55 9.16 -6.91
CA GLY A 144 -21.54 10.18 -7.17
C GLY A 144 -21.00 10.79 -5.87
N ASN A 145 -20.48 12.02 -5.97
CA ASN A 145 -19.85 12.72 -4.87
C ASN A 145 -20.88 13.43 -3.99
N GLY A 146 -20.69 13.39 -2.66
CA GLY A 146 -21.59 14.07 -1.74
C GLY A 146 -21.53 13.61 -0.29
N ILE A 147 -22.64 13.73 0.39
CA ILE A 147 -22.80 13.37 1.80
C ILE A 147 -23.93 12.34 1.92
N ALA A 148 -23.59 11.16 2.41
CA ALA A 148 -24.58 10.16 2.82
C ALA A 148 -25.17 10.55 4.18
N VAL A 149 -26.48 10.57 4.28
CA VAL A 149 -27.22 10.87 5.50
C VAL A 149 -27.86 9.58 6.01
N TYR A 150 -27.66 9.31 7.27
CA TYR A 150 -28.21 8.17 7.98
C TYR A 150 -29.10 8.64 9.14
N SER A 151 -30.20 7.95 9.35
CA SER A 151 -30.93 8.07 10.61
C SER A 151 -30.18 7.29 11.72
N PHE A 152 -30.15 7.87 12.90
CA PHE A 152 -29.55 7.28 14.08
C PHE A 152 -30.56 7.21 15.23
N VAL A 153 -30.90 6.00 15.67
CA VAL A 153 -31.88 5.76 16.73
C VAL A 153 -31.36 4.65 17.65
N GLU A 154 -31.09 4.99 18.91
CA GLU A 154 -30.68 4.01 19.92
C GLU A 154 -29.54 3.09 19.45
N GLY A 155 -28.47 3.67 18.87
CA GLY A 155 -27.31 2.95 18.37
C GLY A 155 -27.50 2.25 17.03
N LYS A 156 -28.66 2.38 16.39
CA LYS A 156 -28.94 1.80 15.07
C LYS A 156 -28.77 2.84 13.97
N VAL A 157 -28.09 2.44 12.91
CA VAL A 157 -27.82 3.26 11.71
C VAL A 157 -28.63 2.71 10.54
N ALA A 158 -29.34 3.60 9.83
CA ALA A 158 -30.04 3.22 8.62
C ALA A 158 -29.91 4.30 7.54
N PRO A 159 -29.69 3.93 6.25
CA PRO A 159 -29.64 4.89 5.14
C PRO A 159 -30.94 5.70 5.04
N GLU A 160 -30.81 7.05 4.87
CA GLU A 160 -31.98 7.93 4.74
C GLU A 160 -32.00 8.66 3.40
N ARG A 161 -30.99 9.47 3.12
CA ARG A 161 -30.89 10.25 1.87
C ARG A 161 -29.44 10.49 1.49
N PHE A 162 -29.25 11.10 0.32
CA PHE A 162 -27.96 11.54 -0.18
C PHE A 162 -28.02 13.01 -0.57
N ILE A 163 -27.00 13.78 -0.20
CA ILE A 163 -26.83 15.19 -0.58
C ILE A 163 -25.68 15.25 -1.58
N ALA A 164 -26.02 15.38 -2.87
CA ALA A 164 -25.01 15.49 -3.93
C ALA A 164 -24.25 16.81 -3.85
N ILE A 165 -22.93 16.75 -4.03
CA ILE A 165 -22.06 17.90 -4.23
C ILE A 165 -21.64 17.93 -5.70
N ALA A 166 -22.10 18.95 -6.42
CA ALA A 166 -21.80 19.11 -7.84
C ALA A 166 -20.29 19.33 -8.08
N PRO A 167 -19.78 19.06 -9.30
CA PRO A 167 -18.44 19.45 -9.69
C PRO A 167 -18.13 20.91 -9.37
N GLN A 168 -16.96 21.19 -8.81
CA GLN A 168 -16.58 22.49 -8.29
C GLN A 168 -15.92 23.33 -9.38
N SER A 169 -16.30 24.61 -9.47
CA SER A 169 -15.71 25.54 -10.44
C SER A 169 -14.26 25.85 -10.11
N LEU A 170 -13.41 25.78 -11.12
CA LEU A 170 -11.99 26.13 -11.01
C LEU A 170 -11.79 27.65 -11.09
N ALA A 171 -10.81 28.17 -10.37
CA ALA A 171 -10.33 29.51 -10.55
C ALA A 171 -9.72 29.73 -11.95
N ALA A 172 -9.68 30.98 -12.41
CA ALA A 172 -9.13 31.31 -13.72
C ALA A 172 -7.66 30.87 -13.87
N GLY A 173 -7.34 30.25 -14.99
CA GLY A 173 -5.99 29.76 -15.30
C GLY A 173 -5.66 28.35 -14.77
N LYS A 174 -6.52 27.75 -13.96
CA LYS A 174 -6.32 26.40 -13.43
C LYS A 174 -6.89 25.33 -14.35
N ARG A 175 -6.30 24.13 -14.30
CA ARG A 175 -6.74 22.95 -15.02
C ARG A 175 -6.77 21.72 -14.12
N VAL A 176 -7.56 20.73 -14.48
CA VAL A 176 -7.66 19.45 -13.78
C VAL A 176 -6.63 18.47 -14.36
N ALA A 177 -6.05 17.62 -13.51
CA ALA A 177 -5.21 16.50 -13.91
C ALA A 177 -5.92 15.61 -14.94
N ILE A 178 -5.16 14.99 -15.85
CA ILE A 178 -5.70 14.28 -17.02
C ILE A 178 -6.64 13.15 -16.61
N GLY A 179 -6.26 12.33 -15.64
CA GLY A 179 -7.08 11.21 -15.15
C GLY A 179 -8.41 11.65 -14.49
N LEU A 180 -8.47 12.88 -14.03
CA LEU A 180 -9.66 13.45 -13.36
C LEU A 180 -10.55 14.31 -14.26
N GLN A 181 -10.25 14.42 -15.55
CA GLN A 181 -11.06 15.20 -16.51
C GLN A 181 -12.37 14.50 -16.87
N LYS A 182 -13.16 14.13 -15.86
CA LYS A 182 -14.45 13.41 -15.99
C LYS A 182 -15.67 14.28 -15.69
N THR A 183 -15.46 15.59 -15.52
CA THR A 183 -16.47 16.61 -15.23
C THR A 183 -16.50 17.67 -16.32
N PRO A 184 -17.54 18.54 -16.41
CA PRO A 184 -17.58 19.60 -17.39
C PRO A 184 -16.33 20.49 -17.36
N ALA A 185 -15.92 21.00 -18.53
CA ALA A 185 -14.75 21.85 -18.65
C ALA A 185 -14.79 23.05 -17.69
N GLY A 186 -13.69 23.33 -17.00
CA GLY A 186 -13.59 24.38 -15.98
C GLY A 186 -14.14 23.99 -14.63
N THR A 187 -14.41 22.71 -14.41
CA THR A 187 -14.81 22.16 -13.10
C THR A 187 -13.92 20.98 -12.70
N ALA A 188 -13.87 20.68 -11.41
CA ALA A 188 -13.15 19.53 -10.83
C ALA A 188 -14.08 18.64 -10.00
N ILE A 189 -13.70 17.37 -9.85
CA ILE A 189 -14.36 16.39 -8.96
C ILE A 189 -14.16 16.85 -7.52
N PRO A 190 -15.22 16.99 -6.70
CA PRO A 190 -15.04 17.43 -5.31
C PRO A 190 -14.29 16.40 -4.47
N TYR A 191 -14.70 15.15 -4.47
CA TYR A 191 -14.19 14.06 -3.63
C TYR A 191 -14.17 14.44 -2.14
N PRO A 192 -15.35 14.54 -1.50
CA PRO A 192 -15.49 14.96 -0.11
C PRO A 192 -14.69 14.08 0.86
N ALA A 193 -13.88 14.73 1.71
CA ALA A 193 -13.04 14.11 2.74
C ALA A 193 -13.52 14.54 4.14
N GLY A 194 -12.73 15.25 4.91
CA GLY A 194 -13.06 15.66 6.28
C GLY A 194 -14.32 16.55 6.38
N LEU A 195 -15.10 16.32 7.42
CA LEU A 195 -16.35 17.04 7.70
C LEU A 195 -16.29 17.73 9.07
N THR A 196 -16.86 18.94 9.17
CA THR A 196 -17.14 19.58 10.47
C THR A 196 -18.55 20.14 10.49
N LEU A 197 -19.26 19.81 11.58
CA LEU A 197 -20.61 20.34 11.81
C LEU A 197 -20.56 21.77 12.37
N LEU A 198 -21.32 22.66 11.77
CA LEU A 198 -21.61 23.99 12.28
C LEU A 198 -23.09 24.06 12.66
N ALA A 199 -23.39 24.04 13.95
CA ALA A 199 -24.74 24.19 14.45
C ALA A 199 -25.01 25.67 14.79
N ALA A 200 -25.78 26.34 13.98
CA ALA A 200 -26.13 27.76 14.22
C ALA A 200 -27.65 27.97 14.07
N GLY A 201 -28.26 28.46 15.12
CA GLY A 201 -29.70 28.79 15.10
C GLY A 201 -30.62 27.59 14.84
N GLY A 202 -30.24 26.39 15.29
CA GLY A 202 -31.02 25.14 15.13
C GLY A 202 -30.97 24.57 13.71
N ARG A 203 -30.02 25.00 12.90
CA ARG A 203 -29.78 24.45 11.54
C ARG A 203 -28.37 23.90 11.44
N ASP A 204 -28.27 22.67 10.95
CA ASP A 204 -27.01 22.02 10.67
C ASP A 204 -26.45 22.49 9.34
N ARG A 205 -25.19 22.90 9.34
CA ARG A 205 -24.37 23.15 8.15
C ARG A 205 -23.10 22.34 8.27
N LEU A 206 -22.55 21.91 7.14
CA LEU A 206 -21.28 21.19 7.10
C LEU A 206 -20.22 22.02 6.38
N LEU A 207 -19.06 22.15 6.98
CA LEU A 207 -17.84 22.41 6.24
C LEU A 207 -17.34 21.09 5.69
N VAL A 208 -17.07 21.06 4.39
CA VAL A 208 -16.64 19.87 3.66
C VAL A 208 -15.32 20.18 2.96
N ALA A 209 -14.28 19.49 3.34
CA ALA A 209 -13.02 19.51 2.59
C ALA A 209 -13.19 18.65 1.34
N ASN A 210 -12.98 19.22 0.15
CA ASN A 210 -13.05 18.52 -1.12
C ASN A 210 -11.63 18.25 -1.62
N ASN A 211 -11.22 17.00 -1.54
CA ASN A 211 -9.83 16.59 -1.71
C ASN A 211 -9.30 16.80 -3.14
N LEU A 212 -10.10 16.45 -4.18
CA LEU A 212 -9.64 16.50 -5.57
C LEU A 212 -10.01 17.81 -6.32
N SER A 213 -10.79 18.72 -5.70
CA SER A 213 -11.06 20.05 -6.26
C SER A 213 -10.36 21.18 -5.53
N ASP A 214 -9.49 20.85 -4.58
CA ASP A 214 -8.70 21.83 -3.82
C ASP A 214 -9.56 22.94 -3.18
N ASN A 215 -10.73 22.60 -2.61
CA ASN A 215 -11.56 23.60 -1.98
C ASN A 215 -12.25 23.11 -0.71
N VAL A 216 -12.75 24.07 0.09
CA VAL A 216 -13.69 23.80 1.18
C VAL A 216 -15.03 24.41 0.82
N VAL A 217 -16.12 23.68 1.00
CA VAL A 217 -17.46 24.21 0.83
C VAL A 217 -18.23 24.25 2.15
N LEU A 218 -19.10 25.28 2.29
CA LEU A 218 -20.11 25.36 3.33
C LEU A 218 -21.43 24.86 2.76
N LEU A 219 -21.93 23.74 3.26
CA LEU A 219 -23.15 23.07 2.82
C LEU A 219 -24.28 23.24 3.84
N ASP A 220 -25.45 23.68 3.39
CA ASP A 220 -26.68 23.66 4.19
C ASP A 220 -27.30 22.26 4.11
N VAL A 221 -27.38 21.55 5.21
CA VAL A 221 -27.81 20.15 5.25
C VAL A 221 -29.30 20.00 4.86
N ALA A 222 -30.14 20.94 5.29
CA ALA A 222 -31.58 20.87 5.05
C ALA A 222 -31.96 21.04 3.59
N SER A 223 -31.35 22.01 2.90
CA SER A 223 -31.60 22.28 1.49
C SER A 223 -30.68 21.53 0.52
N GLY A 224 -29.58 20.99 1.00
CA GLY A 224 -28.52 20.39 0.17
C GLY A 224 -27.73 21.38 -0.68
N LYS A 225 -27.83 22.70 -0.39
CA LYS A 225 -27.16 23.74 -1.19
C LYS A 225 -25.79 24.09 -0.65
N VAL A 226 -24.80 24.15 -1.53
CA VAL A 226 -23.53 24.80 -1.26
C VAL A 226 -23.79 26.31 -1.12
N LEU A 227 -23.50 26.85 0.04
CA LEU A 227 -23.67 28.27 0.37
C LEU A 227 -22.45 29.07 -0.02
N LYS A 228 -21.24 28.50 0.13
CA LYS A 228 -19.93 29.13 -0.05
C LYS A 228 -18.91 28.11 -0.49
N SER A 229 -17.88 28.58 -1.20
CA SER A 229 -16.72 27.79 -1.60
C SER A 229 -15.44 28.62 -1.42
N PHE A 230 -14.39 27.99 -0.89
CA PHE A 230 -13.07 28.58 -0.67
C PHE A 230 -12.05 27.79 -1.50
N ASP A 231 -11.45 28.42 -2.52
CA ASP A 231 -10.40 27.80 -3.34
C ASP A 231 -9.09 27.75 -2.55
N LEU A 232 -8.60 26.56 -2.30
CA LEU A 232 -7.36 26.28 -1.56
C LEU A 232 -6.25 25.73 -2.45
N SER A 233 -6.41 25.76 -3.76
CA SER A 233 -5.38 25.25 -4.69
C SER A 233 -4.11 26.09 -4.64
N THR A 234 -2.96 25.41 -4.57
CA THR A 234 -1.63 26.04 -4.47
C THR A 234 -0.86 26.06 -5.78
N GLY A 235 -1.28 25.24 -6.75
CA GLY A 235 -0.70 25.15 -8.10
C GLY A 235 -1.72 25.44 -9.20
N ASP A 236 -1.26 25.43 -10.45
CA ASP A 236 -2.11 25.57 -11.64
C ASP A 236 -2.80 24.24 -11.99
N LEU A 237 -2.18 23.11 -11.61
CA LEU A 237 -2.77 21.79 -11.69
C LEU A 237 -3.62 21.51 -10.45
N VAL A 238 -4.83 21.00 -10.63
CA VAL A 238 -5.75 20.57 -9.57
C VAL A 238 -6.00 19.07 -9.70
N PRO A 239 -5.80 18.28 -8.62
CA PRO A 239 -5.43 18.67 -7.27
C PRO A 239 -3.95 19.08 -7.12
N SER A 240 -3.69 19.99 -6.18
CA SER A 240 -2.36 20.43 -5.78
C SER A 240 -2.18 20.50 -4.27
N SER A 241 -3.24 20.84 -3.55
CA SER A 241 -3.22 21.00 -2.09
C SER A 241 -3.83 19.83 -1.33
N PHE A 242 -4.76 19.11 -1.93
CA PHE A 242 -5.48 17.98 -1.34
C PHE A 242 -6.07 18.31 0.05
N PRO A 243 -7.12 19.14 0.16
CA PRO A 243 -7.79 19.44 1.43
C PRO A 243 -8.20 18.14 2.14
N TYR A 244 -7.73 17.95 3.38
CA TYR A 244 -7.88 16.68 4.09
C TYR A 244 -8.92 16.76 5.21
N THR A 245 -8.64 17.56 6.26
CA THR A 245 -9.57 17.72 7.38
C THR A 245 -9.90 19.21 7.58
N VAL A 246 -11.02 19.47 8.22
CA VAL A 246 -11.45 20.82 8.56
C VAL A 246 -11.93 20.86 9.99
N VAL A 247 -11.51 21.88 10.75
CA VAL A 247 -11.96 22.15 12.12
C VAL A 247 -12.43 23.59 12.24
N ALA A 248 -13.38 23.86 13.12
CA ALA A 248 -13.94 25.19 13.30
C ALA A 248 -14.05 25.57 14.78
N THR A 249 -14.05 26.90 15.07
CA THR A 249 -14.38 27.41 16.40
C THR A 249 -15.82 27.11 16.77
N SER A 250 -16.10 26.98 18.04
CA SER A 250 -17.44 26.69 18.59
C SER A 250 -18.48 27.78 18.22
N ASP A 251 -18.03 29.01 18.01
CA ASP A 251 -18.88 30.13 17.54
C ASP A 251 -19.16 30.09 16.03
N GLY A 252 -18.54 29.18 15.30
CA GLY A 252 -18.71 28.98 13.85
C GLY A 252 -18.22 30.14 12.98
N ARG A 253 -17.29 30.99 13.46
CA ARG A 253 -16.78 32.13 12.73
C ARG A 253 -15.48 31.90 12.01
N ARG A 254 -14.65 31.01 12.55
CA ARG A 254 -13.34 30.66 12.01
C ARG A 254 -13.22 29.17 11.79
N ALA A 255 -12.47 28.78 10.76
CA ALA A 255 -12.14 27.40 10.50
C ALA A 255 -10.70 27.26 9.95
N TRP A 256 -10.16 26.08 10.03
CA TRP A 256 -8.87 25.71 9.46
C TRP A 256 -9.03 24.44 8.65
N CYS A 257 -8.36 24.38 7.50
CA CYS A 257 -8.29 23.21 6.66
C CYS A 257 -6.83 22.77 6.47
N SER A 258 -6.51 21.53 6.77
CA SER A 258 -5.20 20.94 6.48
C SER A 258 -5.09 20.62 4.99
N LEU A 259 -3.92 20.88 4.41
CA LEU A 259 -3.64 20.72 3.00
C LEU A 259 -2.55 19.66 2.83
N TRP A 260 -3.00 18.45 2.56
CA TRP A 260 -2.21 17.22 2.64
C TRP A 260 -0.87 17.32 1.88
N ASN A 261 -0.91 17.77 0.61
CA ASN A 261 0.28 17.87 -0.24
C ASN A 261 0.98 19.26 -0.19
N ALA A 262 0.38 20.26 0.45
CA ALA A 262 0.92 21.62 0.39
C ALA A 262 1.76 22.04 1.61
N SER A 263 1.96 21.14 2.59
CA SER A 263 2.67 21.46 3.85
C SER A 263 2.13 22.70 4.56
N ARG A 264 0.82 22.94 4.50
CA ARG A 264 0.15 24.15 5.01
C ARG A 264 -1.19 23.83 5.66
N VAL A 265 -1.66 24.80 6.43
CA VAL A 265 -3.05 24.90 6.87
C VAL A 265 -3.62 26.22 6.36
N ALA A 266 -4.82 26.18 5.79
CA ALA A 266 -5.55 27.38 5.40
C ALA A 266 -6.50 27.81 6.53
N GLU A 267 -6.44 29.07 6.96
CA GLU A 267 -7.40 29.67 7.90
C GLU A 267 -8.51 30.39 7.15
N LEU A 268 -9.76 30.09 7.51
CA LEU A 268 -10.97 30.59 6.87
C LEU A 268 -11.74 31.52 7.83
N ASP A 269 -12.16 32.69 7.36
CA ASP A 269 -13.14 33.56 7.98
C ASP A 269 -14.53 33.27 7.39
N LEU A 270 -15.36 32.57 8.15
CA LEU A 270 -16.67 32.13 7.73
C LEU A 270 -17.72 33.29 7.79
N THR A 271 -17.38 34.41 8.42
CA THR A 271 -18.23 35.61 8.47
C THR A 271 -18.08 36.45 7.23
N ASN A 272 -16.85 36.65 6.75
CA ASN A 272 -16.51 37.50 5.64
C ASN A 272 -16.16 36.73 4.35
N ASP A 273 -16.29 35.42 4.37
CA ASP A 273 -16.13 34.52 3.22
C ASP A 273 -14.74 34.59 2.55
N LYS A 274 -13.69 34.57 3.34
CA LYS A 274 -12.32 34.73 2.83
C LYS A 274 -11.33 33.80 3.50
N ILE A 275 -10.25 33.48 2.80
CA ILE A 275 -9.05 32.92 3.38
C ILE A 275 -8.31 34.03 4.11
N VAL A 276 -8.05 33.84 5.39
CA VAL A 276 -7.35 34.81 6.24
C VAL A 276 -5.86 34.75 5.99
N ARG A 277 -5.32 33.52 6.02
CA ARG A 277 -3.88 33.27 5.89
C ARG A 277 -3.59 31.82 5.55
N TRP A 278 -2.37 31.61 5.08
CA TRP A 278 -1.77 30.30 4.84
C TRP A 278 -0.69 30.07 5.91
N ILE A 279 -0.86 29.06 6.71
CA ILE A 279 0.06 28.70 7.82
C ILE A 279 1.01 27.65 7.30
N LYS A 280 2.28 27.99 7.16
CA LYS A 280 3.33 27.08 6.67
C LYS A 280 3.77 26.12 7.78
N LEU A 281 3.85 24.84 7.44
CA LEU A 281 4.21 23.75 8.36
C LEU A 281 5.32 22.89 7.77
N LYS A 282 6.59 23.26 8.05
CA LYS A 282 7.73 22.48 7.54
C LYS A 282 7.68 22.29 6.00
N GLU A 283 7.46 23.37 5.26
CA GLU A 283 7.60 23.31 3.81
C GLU A 283 9.03 22.89 3.43
N PRO A 284 9.22 21.95 2.49
CA PRO A 284 10.55 21.63 1.96
C PRO A 284 11.14 22.84 1.22
N GLU A 285 12.48 22.93 1.18
CA GLU A 285 13.17 23.99 0.42
C GLU A 285 13.02 23.80 -1.09
N ASP A 286 13.09 22.53 -1.54
CA ASP A 286 12.80 22.16 -2.93
C ASP A 286 11.29 21.95 -3.10
N PRO A 287 10.65 22.66 -4.03
CA PRO A 287 9.20 22.53 -4.24
C PRO A 287 8.74 21.16 -4.74
N ILE A 288 9.65 20.30 -5.20
CA ILE A 288 9.31 18.93 -5.62
C ILE A 288 9.65 17.87 -4.55
N ALA A 289 10.27 18.27 -3.45
CA ALA A 289 10.56 17.34 -2.36
C ALA A 289 9.27 16.97 -1.60
N PRO A 290 9.23 15.78 -0.99
CA PRO A 290 8.07 15.32 -0.23
C PRO A 290 7.62 16.33 0.84
N GLY A 291 6.33 16.57 0.92
CA GLY A 291 5.73 17.49 1.89
C GLY A 291 5.63 16.89 3.30
N SER A 292 5.21 17.72 4.26
CA SER A 292 5.01 17.31 5.66
C SER A 292 3.69 16.56 5.90
N HIS A 293 2.79 16.54 4.95
CA HIS A 293 1.46 15.95 5.02
C HIS A 293 0.66 16.36 6.28
N PRO A 294 0.19 17.61 6.37
CA PRO A 294 -0.75 18.01 7.41
C PRO A 294 -2.06 17.22 7.30
N THR A 295 -2.38 16.41 8.32
CA THR A 295 -3.55 15.51 8.34
C THR A 295 -4.53 15.91 9.43
N ALA A 296 -4.63 15.15 10.51
CA ALA A 296 -5.54 15.44 11.60
C ALA A 296 -5.23 16.79 12.25
N MET A 297 -6.29 17.51 12.59
CA MET A 297 -6.21 18.76 13.34
C MET A 297 -7.11 18.71 14.58
N LEU A 298 -6.68 19.36 15.64
CA LEU A 298 -7.42 19.46 16.90
C LEU A 298 -7.23 20.85 17.52
N LEU A 299 -8.34 21.54 17.82
CA LEU A 299 -8.31 22.75 18.60
C LEU A 299 -8.18 22.44 20.09
N SER A 300 -7.37 23.22 20.79
CA SER A 300 -7.35 23.17 22.27
C SER A 300 -8.74 23.57 22.85
N PRO A 301 -9.10 23.17 24.09
CA PRO A 301 -10.41 23.50 24.67
C PRO A 301 -10.71 25.00 24.77
N ASP A 302 -9.69 25.84 24.84
CA ASP A 302 -9.81 27.30 24.84
C ASP A 302 -9.72 27.91 23.45
N GLU A 303 -9.60 27.08 22.41
CA GLU A 303 -9.49 27.45 21.00
C GLU A 303 -8.32 28.40 20.65
N LYS A 304 -7.34 28.57 21.55
CA LYS A 304 -6.16 29.41 21.30
C LYS A 304 -5.01 28.71 20.60
N SER A 305 -5.05 27.40 20.58
CA SER A 305 -4.03 26.56 19.96
C SER A 305 -4.65 25.56 18.99
N LEU A 306 -3.96 25.29 17.90
CA LEU A 306 -4.29 24.28 16.93
C LEU A 306 -3.14 23.27 16.88
N TYR A 307 -3.43 22.01 17.15
CA TYR A 307 -2.53 20.88 16.92
C TYR A 307 -2.74 20.35 15.49
N VAL A 308 -1.67 20.07 14.79
CA VAL A 308 -1.71 19.54 13.42
C VAL A 308 -0.71 18.39 13.31
N ALA A 309 -1.20 17.19 13.02
CA ALA A 309 -0.34 16.05 12.75
C ALA A 309 0.33 16.20 11.37
N LEU A 310 1.64 15.98 11.30
CA LEU A 310 2.46 16.00 10.10
C LEU A 310 2.91 14.58 9.80
N SER A 311 2.05 13.81 9.13
CA SER A 311 2.17 12.35 9.04
C SER A 311 3.42 11.89 8.30
N ASN A 312 3.95 12.70 7.40
CA ASN A 312 5.16 12.39 6.65
C ASN A 312 6.46 12.91 7.32
N MET A 313 6.39 13.49 8.53
CA MET A 313 7.57 14.08 9.21
C MET A 313 7.66 13.74 10.71
N ASP A 314 6.90 12.80 11.23
CA ASP A 314 6.95 12.37 12.63
C ASP A 314 6.83 13.51 13.64
N MET A 315 5.91 14.41 13.40
CA MET A 315 5.73 15.60 14.24
C MET A 315 4.26 15.96 14.40
N VAL A 316 3.96 16.65 15.49
CA VAL A 316 2.73 17.42 15.63
C VAL A 316 3.08 18.91 15.76
N ALA A 317 2.60 19.72 14.83
CA ALA A 317 2.78 21.15 14.90
C ALA A 317 1.76 21.77 15.88
N LEU A 318 2.25 22.62 16.78
CA LEU A 318 1.42 23.45 17.64
C LEU A 318 1.39 24.86 17.07
N VAL A 319 0.21 25.37 16.71
CA VAL A 319 0.01 26.66 16.07
C VAL A 319 -0.84 27.59 16.94
N SER A 320 -0.45 28.85 17.08
CA SER A 320 -1.33 29.86 17.70
C SER A 320 -2.48 30.21 16.77
N THR A 321 -3.71 30.05 17.20
CA THR A 321 -4.89 30.43 16.42
C THR A 321 -5.02 31.94 16.24
N GLU A 322 -4.50 32.75 17.18
CA GLU A 322 -4.53 34.22 17.12
C GLU A 322 -3.58 34.73 16.04
N SER A 323 -2.32 34.37 16.11
CA SER A 323 -1.28 34.86 15.19
C SER A 323 -1.12 34.04 13.92
N GLY A 324 -1.51 32.76 13.92
CA GLY A 324 -1.23 31.80 12.85
C GLY A 324 0.24 31.37 12.79
N VAL A 325 1.00 31.62 13.84
CA VAL A 325 2.42 31.25 13.89
C VAL A 325 2.57 29.87 14.53
N PRO A 326 3.33 28.95 13.92
CA PRO A 326 3.76 27.73 14.57
C PRO A 326 4.60 28.07 15.82
N LEU A 327 4.17 27.58 16.99
CA LEU A 327 4.81 27.84 18.28
C LEU A 327 5.94 26.86 18.53
N THR A 328 5.70 25.59 18.23
CA THR A 328 6.66 24.51 18.38
C THR A 328 6.27 23.30 17.55
N LEU A 329 7.20 22.37 17.40
CA LEU A 329 7.01 21.05 16.80
C LEU A 329 7.23 20.01 17.89
N LEU A 330 6.25 19.15 18.12
CA LEU A 330 6.31 18.01 19.04
C LEU A 330 6.73 16.80 18.25
N HIS A 331 7.84 16.16 18.63
CA HIS A 331 8.32 14.95 17.97
C HIS A 331 7.57 13.72 18.47
N THR A 332 7.19 12.83 17.55
CA THR A 332 6.46 11.59 17.85
C THR A 332 7.37 10.36 17.90
N THR A 333 8.68 10.57 17.89
CA THR A 333 9.67 9.48 17.92
C THR A 333 9.92 8.98 19.34
N ILE A 334 10.10 7.67 19.49
CA ILE A 334 10.53 7.05 20.76
C ILE A 334 11.90 7.61 21.17
N ARG A 335 12.10 7.81 22.48
CA ARG A 335 13.38 8.33 22.99
C ARG A 335 14.56 7.43 22.63
N ASN A 336 15.70 8.05 22.32
CA ASN A 336 16.97 7.40 22.01
C ASN A 336 17.00 6.64 20.67
N GLN A 337 16.03 6.85 19.78
CA GLN A 337 16.12 6.44 18.38
C GLN A 337 16.08 7.69 17.48
N ASN A 338 16.71 7.61 16.30
CA ASN A 338 16.91 8.77 15.42
C ASN A 338 16.30 8.57 14.01
N PHE A 339 15.63 7.44 13.81
CA PHE A 339 15.03 7.12 12.50
C PHE A 339 13.59 7.62 12.44
N ALA A 340 13.23 8.18 11.31
CA ALA A 340 11.88 8.59 11.01
C ALA A 340 10.98 7.39 10.64
N GLY A 341 9.66 7.62 10.57
CA GLY A 341 8.69 6.64 10.10
C GLY A 341 7.63 6.25 11.14
N THR A 342 7.24 7.17 12.04
CA THR A 342 6.15 6.93 13.02
C THR A 342 4.77 7.12 12.41
N SER A 343 4.62 8.04 11.43
CA SER A 343 3.38 8.37 10.73
C SER A 343 2.23 8.78 11.67
N PRO A 344 2.28 9.97 12.31
CA PRO A 344 1.22 10.47 13.17
C PRO A 344 -0.03 10.81 12.35
N LEU A 345 -1.17 10.14 12.59
CA LEU A 345 -2.39 10.25 11.77
C LEU A 345 -3.59 10.86 12.47
N ALA A 346 -3.75 10.60 13.77
CA ALA A 346 -4.94 11.02 14.51
C ALA A 346 -4.55 11.65 15.83
N LEU A 347 -5.38 12.58 16.30
CA LEU A 347 -5.16 13.36 17.50
C LEU A 347 -6.40 13.30 18.41
N ALA A 348 -6.19 13.14 19.71
CA ALA A 348 -7.22 13.34 20.72
C ALA A 348 -6.60 13.97 21.96
N GLN A 349 -7.39 14.73 22.73
CA GLN A 349 -6.92 15.38 23.95
C GLN A 349 -7.73 14.92 25.15
N SER A 350 -7.06 14.73 26.30
CA SER A 350 -7.75 14.43 27.54
C SER A 350 -8.74 15.54 27.92
N SER A 351 -9.80 15.19 28.65
CA SER A 351 -10.87 16.13 29.02
C SER A 351 -10.37 17.30 29.86
N ASP A 352 -9.25 17.15 30.58
CA ASP A 352 -8.59 18.21 31.35
C ASP A 352 -7.63 19.07 30.51
N GLY A 353 -7.45 18.74 29.22
CA GLY A 353 -6.57 19.45 28.31
C GLY A 353 -5.07 19.25 28.53
N ASN A 354 -4.66 18.36 29.44
CA ASN A 354 -3.26 18.21 29.86
C ASN A 354 -2.50 17.16 29.08
N ARG A 355 -3.17 16.25 28.39
CA ARG A 355 -2.56 15.16 27.61
C ARG A 355 -3.05 15.23 26.17
N LEU A 356 -2.11 15.12 25.24
CA LEU A 356 -2.39 14.88 23.83
C LEU A 356 -2.04 13.43 23.51
N PHE A 357 -2.96 12.73 22.88
CA PHE A 357 -2.80 11.39 22.35
C PHE A 357 -2.60 11.50 20.83
N VAL A 358 -1.57 10.83 20.31
CA VAL A 358 -1.25 10.81 18.89
C VAL A 358 -1.22 9.35 18.42
N ALA A 359 -1.96 9.04 17.38
CA ALA A 359 -1.89 7.73 16.75
C ALA A 359 -0.70 7.69 15.80
N ASP A 360 0.35 6.97 16.16
CA ASP A 360 1.55 6.74 15.37
C ASP A 360 1.39 5.43 14.61
N ALA A 361 0.83 5.54 13.40
CA ALA A 361 0.31 4.39 12.66
C ALA A 361 1.38 3.36 12.32
N SER A 362 2.53 3.79 11.85
CA SER A 362 3.63 2.88 11.52
C SER A 362 4.31 2.28 12.75
N LEU A 363 4.20 2.90 13.93
CA LEU A 363 4.66 2.32 15.20
C LEU A 363 3.69 1.29 15.78
N ASN A 364 2.45 1.21 15.31
CA ASN A 364 1.38 0.45 15.95
C ASN A 364 1.18 0.88 17.41
N ALA A 365 1.14 2.18 17.66
CA ALA A 365 1.10 2.73 19.00
C ALA A 365 0.32 4.04 19.08
N VAL A 366 -0.14 4.37 20.28
CA VAL A 366 -0.61 5.71 20.62
C VAL A 366 0.40 6.36 21.54
N GLU A 367 0.97 7.47 21.09
CA GLU A 367 1.86 8.32 21.86
C GLU A 367 1.07 9.16 22.88
N VAL A 368 1.66 9.41 24.03
CA VAL A 368 1.13 10.29 25.07
C VAL A 368 2.08 11.44 25.32
N LEU A 369 1.62 12.66 25.04
CA LEU A 369 2.36 13.91 25.24
C LEU A 369 1.79 14.72 26.42
N ASP A 370 2.67 15.36 27.22
CA ASP A 370 2.26 16.35 28.20
C ASP A 370 2.15 17.73 27.52
N VAL A 371 0.92 18.21 27.39
CA VAL A 371 0.62 19.53 26.82
C VAL A 371 0.08 20.52 27.86
N SER A 372 0.23 20.24 29.15
CA SER A 372 -0.26 21.08 30.26
C SER A 372 0.34 22.49 30.24
N SER A 373 1.53 22.68 29.68
CA SER A 373 2.18 23.99 29.50
C SER A 373 1.47 24.86 28.48
N VAL A 374 0.81 24.29 27.47
CA VAL A 374 0.06 25.00 26.44
C VAL A 374 -1.11 25.77 27.06
N ALA A 375 -1.83 25.14 27.98
CA ALA A 375 -2.95 25.75 28.71
C ALA A 375 -2.53 26.95 29.55
N ARG A 376 -1.25 27.09 29.94
CA ARG A 376 -0.69 28.19 30.69
C ARG A 376 -0.32 29.40 29.83
N GLY A 377 -0.26 29.25 28.51
CA GLY A 377 -0.02 30.30 27.54
C GLY A 377 1.32 30.19 26.78
N PRO A 378 1.46 30.89 25.66
CA PRO A 378 2.61 30.76 24.76
C PRO A 378 3.98 30.98 25.40
N GLN A 379 4.05 31.84 26.43
CA GLN A 379 5.31 32.14 27.14
C GLN A 379 5.87 30.96 27.97
N PHE A 380 5.08 29.90 28.15
CA PHE A 380 5.50 28.71 28.89
C PHE A 380 5.89 27.55 27.95
N ILE A 381 5.85 27.77 26.63
CA ILE A 381 6.12 26.74 25.63
C ILE A 381 7.64 26.59 25.38
N ASP A 382 8.47 27.55 25.82
CA ASP A 382 9.92 27.50 25.64
C ASP A 382 10.56 26.30 26.34
N ASN A 383 11.13 25.40 25.55
CA ASN A 383 12.01 24.26 25.94
C ASN A 383 11.38 23.26 26.96
N ALA A 384 10.09 23.30 27.21
CA ALA A 384 9.46 22.47 28.23
C ALA A 384 8.89 21.14 27.72
N PHE A 385 8.85 20.92 26.39
CA PHE A 385 8.40 19.65 25.84
C PHE A 385 9.55 18.66 25.87
N GLY A 386 9.60 17.87 26.93
CA GLY A 386 10.63 16.85 27.14
C GLY A 386 10.48 15.60 26.27
N GLY A 387 9.74 15.68 25.18
CA GLY A 387 9.37 14.53 24.34
C GLY A 387 8.21 13.73 24.91
N PRO A 388 7.91 12.57 24.31
CA PRO A 388 6.82 11.68 24.75
C PRO A 388 6.95 11.29 26.21
N LEU A 389 5.81 11.19 26.91
CA LEU A 389 5.73 10.53 28.20
C LEU A 389 5.89 9.01 28.06
N GLY A 390 5.39 8.46 26.97
CA GLY A 390 5.47 7.07 26.56
C GLY A 390 4.42 6.71 25.53
N PHE A 391 4.34 5.41 25.23
CA PHE A 391 3.53 4.86 24.15
C PHE A 391 2.64 3.72 24.65
N ILE A 392 1.47 3.59 24.06
CA ILE A 392 0.49 2.52 24.32
C ILE A 392 0.45 1.64 23.08
N PRO A 393 0.78 0.33 23.15
CA PRO A 393 0.71 -0.56 22.00
C PRO A 393 -0.74 -0.77 21.55
N THR A 394 -0.94 -0.88 20.24
CA THR A 394 -2.23 -1.12 19.60
C THR A 394 -2.19 -2.35 18.71
N ASP A 395 -3.31 -2.71 18.10
CA ASP A 395 -3.31 -3.55 16.93
C ASP A 395 -2.70 -2.80 15.73
N TRP A 396 -2.57 -3.45 14.57
CA TRP A 396 -1.86 -2.91 13.42
C TRP A 396 -2.53 -1.66 12.85
N TYR A 397 -1.76 -0.57 12.71
CA TYR A 397 -2.07 0.69 12.07
C TYR A 397 -3.20 1.49 12.76
N PRO A 398 -2.95 2.12 13.93
CA PRO A 398 -3.93 2.98 14.58
C PRO A 398 -4.27 4.19 13.68
N SER A 399 -5.56 4.32 13.34
CA SER A 399 -6.07 5.24 12.32
C SER A 399 -6.94 6.36 12.85
N ALA A 400 -7.64 6.14 13.98
CA ALA A 400 -8.51 7.15 14.58
C ALA A 400 -8.53 7.08 16.11
N LEU A 401 -8.66 8.25 16.73
CA LEU A 401 -8.73 8.43 18.18
C LEU A 401 -9.93 9.27 18.58
N ALA A 402 -10.53 8.96 19.74
CA ALA A 402 -11.48 9.84 20.41
C ALA A 402 -11.35 9.70 21.93
N VAL A 403 -11.61 10.79 22.67
CA VAL A 403 -11.69 10.78 24.12
C VAL A 403 -13.11 11.07 24.56
N HIS A 404 -13.64 10.23 25.43
CA HIS A 404 -14.93 10.43 26.10
C HIS A 404 -14.79 10.29 27.63
N GLY A 405 -14.87 11.40 28.33
CA GLY A 405 -14.62 11.41 29.78
C GLY A 405 -13.18 11.02 30.11
N ASP A 406 -13.01 9.89 30.82
CA ASP A 406 -11.70 9.29 31.11
C ASP A 406 -11.37 8.08 30.24
N ASP A 407 -12.08 7.90 29.15
CA ASP A 407 -11.86 6.80 28.21
C ASP A 407 -11.24 7.31 26.90
N LEU A 408 -10.18 6.63 26.45
CA LEU A 408 -9.56 6.76 25.14
C LEU A 408 -10.06 5.62 24.27
N LEU A 409 -10.66 5.96 23.14
CA LEU A 409 -11.05 5.04 22.08
C LEU A 409 -9.97 5.06 21.00
N ILE A 410 -9.55 3.87 20.55
CA ILE A 410 -8.51 3.69 19.52
C ILE A 410 -9.06 2.75 18.47
N ALA A 411 -9.16 3.23 17.23
CA ALA A 411 -9.45 2.40 16.08
C ALA A 411 -8.15 2.07 15.33
N THR A 412 -8.02 0.85 14.82
CA THR A 412 -6.90 0.41 14.00
C THR A 412 -7.40 -0.09 12.65
N ALA A 413 -6.68 0.26 11.59
CA ALA A 413 -7.12 0.00 10.22
C ALA A 413 -6.99 -1.47 9.78
N LYS A 414 -5.95 -2.16 10.26
CA LYS A 414 -5.54 -3.50 9.77
C LYS A 414 -5.63 -4.60 10.86
N GLY A 415 -6.02 -4.24 12.10
CA GLY A 415 -6.25 -5.19 13.19
C GLY A 415 -5.09 -6.13 13.46
N GLU A 416 -5.28 -7.43 13.27
CA GLU A 416 -4.25 -8.46 13.48
C GLU A 416 -3.67 -9.04 12.18
N GLY A 417 -3.87 -8.40 11.03
CA GLY A 417 -3.41 -8.86 9.71
C GLY A 417 -4.43 -9.69 8.93
N THR A 418 -4.02 -10.27 7.82
CA THR A 418 -4.89 -10.92 6.82
C THR A 418 -5.19 -12.38 7.11
N ARG A 419 -4.16 -13.23 7.30
CA ARG A 419 -4.26 -14.70 7.36
C ARG A 419 -4.40 -15.37 5.99
N PRO A 420 -4.44 -16.72 5.94
CA PRO A 420 -4.59 -17.45 4.69
C PRO A 420 -5.86 -17.02 3.95
N ASN A 421 -5.72 -16.78 2.68
CA ASN A 421 -6.83 -16.58 1.77
C ASN A 421 -7.45 -17.92 1.41
N LYS A 422 -8.40 -18.35 2.24
CA LYS A 422 -9.08 -19.62 2.10
C LYS A 422 -10.39 -19.51 1.33
N GLY A 423 -10.56 -20.38 0.35
CA GLY A 423 -11.85 -20.65 -0.25
C GLY A 423 -12.50 -21.85 0.43
N SER A 424 -13.48 -21.64 1.30
CA SER A 424 -14.18 -22.75 1.95
C SER A 424 -15.55 -23.06 1.36
N GLY A 425 -16.06 -22.20 0.48
CA GLY A 425 -17.40 -22.29 -0.09
C GLY A 425 -18.52 -22.19 0.94
N LYS A 426 -18.25 -21.67 2.13
CA LYS A 426 -19.19 -21.62 3.24
C LYS A 426 -19.79 -20.24 3.50
N THR A 427 -19.11 -19.17 3.13
CA THR A 427 -19.62 -17.81 3.26
C THR A 427 -20.48 -17.45 2.04
N ALA A 428 -21.36 -16.45 2.20
CA ALA A 428 -22.12 -15.94 1.06
C ALA A 428 -21.22 -15.34 -0.03
N TRP A 429 -20.07 -14.78 0.37
CA TRP A 429 -19.03 -14.30 -0.52
C TRP A 429 -18.44 -15.46 -1.34
N GLU A 430 -17.90 -16.49 -0.68
CA GLU A 430 -17.25 -17.63 -1.34
C GLU A 430 -18.20 -18.37 -2.27
N VAL A 431 -19.48 -18.50 -1.90
CA VAL A 431 -20.50 -19.10 -2.78
C VAL A 431 -20.73 -18.27 -4.04
N ARG A 432 -20.69 -16.93 -3.92
CA ARG A 432 -20.91 -16.03 -5.06
C ARG A 432 -19.68 -15.90 -5.96
N HIS A 433 -18.48 -15.89 -5.41
CA HIS A 433 -17.22 -15.62 -6.14
C HIS A 433 -16.41 -16.87 -6.49
N HIS A 434 -16.67 -18.02 -5.85
CA HIS A 434 -16.08 -19.34 -6.15
C HIS A 434 -14.55 -19.46 -5.97
N GLU A 435 -13.91 -18.57 -5.21
CA GLU A 435 -12.47 -18.53 -5.06
C GLU A 435 -11.99 -18.12 -3.68
N HIS A 436 -10.67 -17.95 -3.59
CA HIS A 436 -10.09 -17.39 -2.40
C HIS A 436 -10.48 -15.93 -2.21
N PRO A 437 -10.57 -15.52 -0.97
CA PRO A 437 -10.77 -14.13 -0.65
C PRO A 437 -9.56 -13.31 -1.10
N TYR A 438 -9.83 -12.19 -1.68
CA TYR A 438 -8.91 -11.17 -2.10
C TYR A 438 -8.32 -10.44 -0.89
N ILE A 439 -7.01 -10.10 -0.87
CA ILE A 439 -6.33 -9.47 0.28
C ILE A 439 -7.15 -8.32 0.88
N PRO A 440 -7.65 -7.35 0.12
CA PRO A 440 -8.45 -6.25 0.66
C PRO A 440 -9.66 -6.69 1.50
N THR A 441 -10.27 -7.84 1.19
CA THR A 441 -11.42 -8.38 1.95
C THR A 441 -11.03 -9.15 3.22
N LEU A 442 -9.74 -9.42 3.40
CA LEU A 442 -9.20 -10.08 4.58
C LEU A 442 -8.78 -9.09 5.67
N LEU A 443 -8.46 -7.87 5.30
CA LEU A 443 -8.07 -6.82 6.24
C LEU A 443 -9.28 -6.34 7.04
N ARG A 444 -9.15 -6.38 8.36
CA ARG A 444 -10.17 -5.96 9.32
C ARG A 444 -9.60 -4.93 10.25
N GLY A 445 -10.38 -3.91 10.56
CA GLY A 445 -10.05 -3.01 11.64
C GLY A 445 -10.32 -3.62 13.01
N SER A 446 -9.93 -2.89 14.03
CA SER A 446 -10.29 -3.19 15.42
C SER A 446 -10.59 -1.93 16.22
N LEU A 447 -11.22 -2.12 17.37
CA LEU A 447 -11.52 -1.04 18.31
C LEU A 447 -11.05 -1.44 19.71
N ALA A 448 -10.34 -0.51 20.35
CA ALA A 448 -9.97 -0.61 21.76
C ALA A 448 -10.54 0.57 22.56
N ARG A 449 -10.78 0.35 23.85
CA ARG A 449 -11.21 1.35 24.84
C ARG A 449 -10.36 1.24 26.08
N LEU A 450 -9.68 2.31 26.44
CA LEU A 450 -8.78 2.36 27.58
C LEU A 450 -9.22 3.45 28.55
N ASN A 451 -9.24 3.11 29.85
CA ASN A 451 -9.39 4.14 30.89
C ASN A 451 -8.04 4.88 31.04
N ILE A 452 -8.03 6.18 30.80
CA ILE A 452 -6.82 7.02 30.77
C ILE A 452 -6.12 7.00 32.14
N SER A 453 -6.84 7.28 33.20
CA SER A 453 -6.29 7.34 34.59
C SER A 453 -5.68 6.00 35.02
N ALA A 454 -6.25 4.88 34.59
CA ALA A 454 -5.74 3.54 34.90
C ALA A 454 -4.56 3.13 33.99
N THR A 455 -4.43 3.72 32.79
CA THR A 455 -3.40 3.39 31.79
C THR A 455 -2.11 4.18 32.01
N LEU A 456 -2.21 5.49 32.32
CA LEU A 456 -1.03 6.36 32.49
C LEU A 456 0.02 5.83 33.48
N PRO A 457 -0.35 5.24 34.64
CA PRO A 457 0.64 4.66 35.56
C PRO A 457 1.43 3.47 35.03
N LYS A 458 0.94 2.83 33.95
CA LYS A 458 1.58 1.67 33.29
C LYS A 458 2.35 2.04 32.04
N LEU A 459 2.44 3.33 31.72
CA LEU A 459 2.93 3.80 30.44
C LEU A 459 4.36 3.37 30.15
N GLU A 460 5.24 3.28 31.15
CA GLU A 460 6.60 2.78 31.01
C GLU A 460 6.65 1.30 30.58
N GLU A 461 5.76 0.47 31.16
CA GLU A 461 5.64 -0.95 30.78
C GLU A 461 5.10 -1.08 29.35
N LEU A 462 4.07 -0.31 29.01
CA LEU A 462 3.46 -0.29 27.69
C LEU A 462 4.44 0.19 26.62
N THR A 463 5.26 1.21 26.93
CA THR A 463 6.32 1.69 26.03
C THR A 463 7.33 0.59 25.72
N ARG A 464 7.75 -0.20 26.74
CA ARG A 464 8.65 -1.34 26.50
C ARG A 464 8.04 -2.40 25.56
N THR A 465 6.72 -2.59 25.62
CA THR A 465 6.03 -3.46 24.68
C THR A 465 6.11 -2.90 23.26
N VAL A 466 5.89 -1.58 23.07
CA VAL A 466 6.04 -0.93 21.76
C VAL A 466 7.47 -1.06 21.23
N GLU A 467 8.47 -0.80 22.07
CA GLU A 467 9.89 -0.96 21.71
C GLU A 467 10.20 -2.41 21.30
N HIS A 468 9.67 -3.39 22.03
CA HIS A 468 9.81 -4.83 21.71
C HIS A 468 9.14 -5.17 20.38
N ASP A 469 7.90 -4.73 20.16
CA ASP A 469 7.11 -5.07 18.98
C ASP A 469 7.67 -4.40 17.72
N ASN A 470 8.37 -3.28 17.87
CA ASN A 470 9.13 -2.60 16.80
C ASN A 470 10.60 -3.05 16.72
N LEU A 471 10.99 -4.12 17.41
CA LEU A 471 12.33 -4.71 17.39
C LEU A 471 13.47 -3.75 17.79
N MET A 472 13.19 -2.63 18.47
CA MET A 472 14.14 -1.54 18.75
C MET A 472 15.33 -1.94 19.64
N HIS A 473 15.24 -3.10 20.29
CA HIS A 473 16.35 -3.65 21.09
C HIS A 473 17.18 -4.68 20.32
N ASN A 474 16.78 -4.99 19.09
CA ASN A 474 17.56 -5.88 18.24
C ASN A 474 18.79 -5.12 17.72
N HIS A 475 19.96 -5.61 18.09
CA HIS A 475 21.18 -5.19 17.40
C HIS A 475 21.17 -5.85 16.02
N PRO A 476 21.31 -5.08 14.92
CA PRO A 476 21.35 -5.68 13.60
C PRO A 476 22.42 -6.76 13.58
N ALA A 477 22.00 -7.97 13.22
CA ALA A 477 22.93 -9.08 13.08
C ALA A 477 23.92 -8.73 11.97
N THR A 478 25.20 -8.70 12.27
CA THR A 478 26.24 -8.49 11.26
C THR A 478 26.27 -9.66 10.29
N ILE A 479 26.28 -9.37 9.00
CA ILE A 479 26.43 -10.41 7.98
C ILE A 479 27.86 -10.97 8.09
N GLN A 480 27.98 -12.27 8.34
CA GLN A 480 29.27 -12.93 8.54
C GLN A 480 29.73 -13.57 7.23
N PHE A 481 30.82 -13.08 6.67
CA PHE A 481 31.45 -13.68 5.51
C PHE A 481 32.70 -14.50 5.88
N PRO A 482 33.01 -15.54 5.11
CA PRO A 482 34.31 -16.19 5.22
C PRO A 482 35.46 -15.18 5.06
N GLY A 483 36.42 -15.16 5.98
CA GLY A 483 37.50 -14.18 5.97
C GLY A 483 37.19 -12.85 6.68
N GLY A 484 36.01 -12.67 7.25
CA GLY A 484 35.66 -11.58 8.17
C GLY A 484 35.50 -10.19 7.53
N LYS A 485 35.49 -10.10 6.21
CA LYS A 485 35.21 -8.85 5.46
C LYS A 485 34.07 -9.08 4.49
N ASN A 486 33.24 -8.07 4.36
CA ASN A 486 32.20 -8.05 3.33
C ASN A 486 32.86 -7.91 1.93
N PRO A 487 32.70 -8.91 1.04
CA PRO A 487 33.24 -8.84 -0.31
C PRO A 487 32.31 -8.12 -1.29
N ILE A 488 31.03 -7.98 -0.94
CA ILE A 488 29.98 -7.47 -1.86
C ILE A 488 30.21 -5.98 -2.09
N LYS A 489 30.22 -5.59 -3.35
CA LYS A 489 30.32 -4.21 -3.83
C LYS A 489 29.17 -3.81 -4.73
N HIS A 490 28.49 -4.81 -5.31
CA HIS A 490 27.41 -4.63 -6.24
C HIS A 490 26.18 -5.38 -5.75
N VAL A 491 25.03 -4.73 -5.78
CA VAL A 491 23.73 -5.31 -5.52
C VAL A 491 22.88 -5.15 -6.77
N ILE A 492 22.35 -6.25 -7.26
CA ILE A 492 21.33 -6.27 -8.30
C ILE A 492 20.02 -6.65 -7.60
N TYR A 493 19.04 -5.76 -7.66
CA TYR A 493 17.75 -5.92 -7.05
C TYR A 493 16.68 -6.09 -8.13
N VAL A 494 16.00 -7.23 -8.15
CA VAL A 494 14.99 -7.57 -9.15
C VAL A 494 13.63 -7.56 -8.49
N ILE A 495 12.73 -6.74 -9.01
CA ILE A 495 11.32 -6.68 -8.60
C ILE A 495 10.49 -7.36 -9.70
N LYS A 496 9.56 -8.23 -9.28
CA LYS A 496 8.63 -9.01 -10.09
C LYS A 496 7.19 -8.71 -9.66
N GLU A 497 6.19 -9.36 -10.29
CA GLU A 497 4.78 -9.00 -10.11
C GLU A 497 3.88 -10.17 -9.66
N ASN A 498 3.32 -10.01 -8.48
CA ASN A 498 2.08 -10.59 -7.93
C ASN A 498 2.02 -12.12 -7.85
N ARG A 499 3.01 -12.79 -7.26
CA ARG A 499 2.93 -14.25 -7.04
C ARG A 499 3.14 -14.64 -5.59
N THR A 500 2.27 -15.54 -5.10
CA THR A 500 2.49 -16.18 -3.78
C THR A 500 3.53 -17.28 -3.88
N TYR A 501 4.10 -17.65 -2.73
CA TYR A 501 5.03 -18.78 -2.64
C TYR A 501 4.40 -20.08 -3.17
N ASP A 502 3.19 -20.43 -2.76
CA ASP A 502 2.55 -21.67 -3.19
C ASP A 502 2.20 -21.70 -4.67
N GLN A 503 1.90 -20.56 -5.29
CA GLN A 503 1.61 -20.51 -6.72
C GLN A 503 2.81 -20.93 -7.56
N VAL A 504 4.03 -20.65 -7.12
CA VAL A 504 5.27 -20.90 -7.85
C VAL A 504 6.06 -22.07 -7.26
N LEU A 505 6.37 -22.03 -5.97
CA LEU A 505 7.27 -22.96 -5.28
C LEU A 505 6.55 -23.98 -4.41
N GLY A 506 5.22 -24.03 -4.42
CA GLY A 506 4.43 -24.94 -3.60
C GLY A 506 4.69 -26.43 -3.88
N ASP A 507 5.23 -26.80 -5.04
CA ASP A 507 5.59 -28.18 -5.42
C ASP A 507 7.05 -28.56 -5.07
N LEU A 508 7.85 -27.64 -4.49
CA LEU A 508 9.17 -27.94 -3.98
C LEU A 508 9.10 -29.04 -2.91
N LYS A 509 10.08 -29.94 -2.92
CA LYS A 509 10.21 -31.02 -1.91
C LYS A 509 10.89 -30.56 -0.64
N VAL A 510 11.38 -29.33 -0.63
CA VAL A 510 12.10 -28.68 0.47
C VAL A 510 11.36 -27.40 0.81
N GLY A 511 11.22 -27.12 2.10
CA GLY A 511 10.41 -26.00 2.57
C GLY A 511 8.95 -26.39 2.80
N ASP A 512 8.14 -25.39 3.15
CA ASP A 512 6.72 -25.55 3.51
C ASP A 512 5.81 -25.05 2.38
N GLY A 513 5.67 -25.86 1.33
CA GLY A 513 4.81 -25.60 0.18
C GLY A 513 3.57 -26.49 0.12
N ASP A 514 2.47 -25.96 -0.49
CA ASP A 514 1.28 -26.77 -0.82
C ASP A 514 1.16 -26.97 -2.34
N PRO A 515 1.52 -28.20 -2.84
CA PRO A 515 1.43 -28.50 -4.27
C PRO A 515 0.03 -28.36 -4.87
N SER A 516 -1.02 -28.41 -4.04
CA SER A 516 -2.39 -28.27 -4.52
C SER A 516 -2.71 -26.83 -4.97
N LEU A 517 -1.98 -25.84 -4.45
CA LEU A 517 -2.09 -24.43 -4.79
C LEU A 517 -1.15 -24.02 -5.94
N THR A 518 -0.17 -24.84 -6.29
CA THR A 518 0.82 -24.52 -7.32
C THR A 518 0.16 -24.38 -8.70
N LEU A 519 0.29 -23.21 -9.31
CA LEU A 519 -0.17 -22.91 -10.66
C LEU A 519 0.98 -23.03 -11.66
N TYR A 520 2.16 -22.56 -11.29
CA TYR A 520 3.33 -22.41 -12.15
C TYR A 520 4.54 -23.15 -11.55
N GLY A 521 4.41 -24.48 -11.42
CA GLY A 521 5.41 -25.34 -10.83
C GLY A 521 6.67 -25.52 -11.66
N ALA A 522 7.51 -26.49 -11.31
CA ALA A 522 8.86 -26.71 -11.87
C ALA A 522 8.92 -26.94 -13.39
N ASP A 523 7.84 -27.26 -14.04
CA ASP A 523 7.75 -27.36 -15.51
C ASP A 523 7.63 -26.00 -16.19
N ILE A 524 7.05 -25.01 -15.51
CA ILE A 524 6.87 -23.64 -16.01
C ILE A 524 7.98 -22.71 -15.49
N THR A 525 8.38 -22.87 -14.22
CA THR A 525 9.41 -22.05 -13.55
C THR A 525 10.67 -22.82 -13.17
N PRO A 526 11.33 -23.54 -14.11
CA PRO A 526 12.50 -24.37 -13.81
C PRO A 526 13.69 -23.57 -13.26
N ASN A 527 13.85 -22.29 -13.64
CA ASN A 527 14.95 -21.45 -13.18
C ASN A 527 14.73 -21.01 -11.73
N GLN A 528 13.54 -20.55 -11.36
CA GLN A 528 13.22 -20.18 -9.98
C GLN A 528 13.36 -21.38 -9.03
N HIS A 529 12.87 -22.57 -9.42
CA HIS A 529 13.08 -23.79 -8.66
C HIS A 529 14.55 -24.13 -8.48
N LYS A 530 15.34 -23.96 -9.52
CA LYS A 530 16.77 -24.23 -9.49
C LYS A 530 17.53 -23.18 -8.66
N LEU A 531 17.12 -21.90 -8.71
CA LEU A 531 17.66 -20.84 -7.85
C LEU A 531 17.40 -21.16 -6.39
N ALA A 532 16.16 -21.48 -6.02
CA ALA A 532 15.80 -21.86 -4.66
C ALA A 532 16.63 -23.05 -4.16
N LEU A 533 16.73 -24.11 -4.94
CA LEU A 533 17.47 -25.33 -4.54
C LEU A 533 18.98 -25.13 -4.49
N GLN A 534 19.57 -24.26 -5.30
CA GLN A 534 21.01 -24.00 -5.35
C GLN A 534 21.43 -23.00 -4.29
N PHE A 535 20.72 -21.91 -4.09
CA PHE A 535 21.16 -20.77 -3.27
C PHE A 535 20.49 -20.74 -1.89
N GLY A 536 19.23 -21.14 -1.80
CA GLY A 536 18.47 -21.22 -0.56
C GLY A 536 16.97 -21.07 -0.79
N VAL A 537 16.19 -21.91 -0.12
CA VAL A 537 14.73 -21.85 -0.11
C VAL A 537 14.29 -20.96 1.04
N LEU A 538 13.57 -19.89 0.73
CA LEU A 538 12.93 -18.99 1.68
C LEU A 538 11.43 -19.34 1.70
N ASP A 539 11.03 -20.20 2.61
CA ASP A 539 9.64 -20.67 2.67
C ASP A 539 8.77 -19.87 3.67
N ASN A 540 9.34 -18.80 4.23
CA ASN A 540 8.69 -17.98 5.23
C ASN A 540 8.99 -16.48 4.97
N PHE A 541 8.86 -16.08 3.68
CA PHE A 541 9.03 -14.71 3.21
C PHE A 541 7.68 -14.08 2.91
N TYR A 542 7.53 -12.78 3.22
CA TYR A 542 6.29 -12.03 3.10
C TYR A 542 6.53 -10.69 2.42
N ASP A 543 5.76 -10.38 1.40
CA ASP A 543 5.74 -9.03 0.85
C ASP A 543 5.09 -8.07 1.85
N SER A 544 5.63 -6.87 1.95
CA SER A 544 5.13 -5.86 2.88
C SER A 544 3.92 -5.10 2.33
N GLY A 545 3.77 -5.06 1.01
CA GLY A 545 2.65 -4.44 0.31
C GLY A 545 1.42 -5.35 0.22
N GLU A 546 0.26 -4.74 0.10
CA GLU A 546 -1.02 -5.44 -0.06
C GLU A 546 -1.52 -5.44 -1.50
N VAL A 547 -1.08 -4.47 -2.31
CA VAL A 547 -1.37 -4.31 -3.75
C VAL A 547 -0.18 -3.65 -4.43
N SER A 548 -0.07 -3.71 -5.78
CA SER A 548 1.16 -3.33 -6.48
C SER A 548 1.62 -1.90 -6.19
N GLY A 549 0.75 -0.88 -6.20
CA GLY A 549 1.16 0.48 -5.87
C GLY A 549 1.76 0.61 -4.46
N ASP A 550 1.20 -0.09 -3.49
CA ASP A 550 1.72 -0.19 -2.13
C ASP A 550 3.01 -1.02 -2.09
N GLY A 551 3.05 -2.14 -2.82
CA GLY A 551 4.19 -3.05 -2.90
C GLY A 551 5.45 -2.39 -3.46
N HIS A 552 5.32 -1.59 -4.51
CA HIS A 552 6.44 -0.86 -5.07
C HIS A 552 6.99 0.22 -4.13
N LEU A 553 6.13 0.89 -3.33
CA LEU A 553 6.59 1.79 -2.27
C LEU A 553 7.35 1.01 -1.18
N TRP A 554 6.77 -0.09 -0.67
CA TRP A 554 7.44 -0.92 0.34
C TRP A 554 8.76 -1.49 -0.17
N SER A 555 8.81 -2.00 -1.40
CA SER A 555 10.01 -2.62 -1.99
C SER A 555 11.13 -1.63 -2.30
N THR A 556 10.82 -0.33 -2.37
CA THR A 556 11.82 0.70 -2.70
C THR A 556 12.11 1.69 -1.58
N ALA A 557 11.23 1.81 -0.57
CA ALA A 557 11.37 2.75 0.53
C ALA A 557 11.35 2.11 1.94
N ALA A 558 11.07 0.82 2.08
CA ALA A 558 10.84 0.13 3.36
C ALA A 558 9.75 0.76 4.24
N ILE A 559 8.91 1.58 3.65
CA ILE A 559 7.75 2.25 4.25
C ILE A 559 6.81 2.66 3.12
N THR A 560 5.53 2.84 3.44
CA THR A 560 4.58 3.45 2.51
C THR A 560 4.12 4.80 3.05
N SER A 561 3.61 5.69 2.18
CA SER A 561 3.08 6.97 2.60
C SER A 561 1.69 6.81 3.24
N ASP A 562 1.32 7.76 4.09
CA ASP A 562 -0.04 7.79 4.65
C ASP A 562 -1.11 8.05 3.60
N TYR A 563 -0.75 8.69 2.50
CA TYR A 563 -1.63 8.88 1.35
C TYR A 563 -1.94 7.54 0.69
N ASN A 564 -0.91 6.77 0.36
CA ASN A 564 -1.07 5.46 -0.25
C ASN A 564 -1.92 4.53 0.63
N GLU A 565 -1.60 4.41 1.92
CA GLU A 565 -2.35 3.58 2.87
C GLU A 565 -3.85 3.90 2.97
N LYS A 566 -4.22 5.18 2.87
CA LYS A 566 -5.60 5.62 2.94
C LYS A 566 -6.34 5.55 1.61
N THR A 567 -5.63 5.56 0.50
CA THR A 567 -6.26 5.71 -0.82
C THR A 567 -6.31 4.42 -1.62
N TRP A 568 -5.37 3.48 -1.44
CA TRP A 568 -5.38 2.27 -2.25
C TRP A 568 -6.67 1.43 -2.07
N GLN A 569 -7.17 1.27 -0.83
CA GLN A 569 -8.38 0.48 -0.58
C GLN A 569 -9.61 1.09 -1.24
N ILE A 570 -9.78 2.40 -1.10
CA ILE A 570 -10.91 3.12 -1.72
C ILE A 570 -10.77 3.19 -3.24
N ALA A 571 -9.56 3.28 -3.76
CA ALA A 571 -9.31 3.29 -5.20
C ALA A 571 -9.70 1.95 -5.84
N TYR A 572 -9.25 0.83 -5.27
CA TYR A 572 -9.68 -0.50 -5.72
C TYR A 572 -11.19 -0.69 -5.59
N ARG A 573 -11.74 -0.22 -4.47
CA ARG A 573 -13.17 -0.32 -4.18
C ARG A 573 -14.02 0.50 -5.16
N GLY A 574 -13.62 1.73 -5.46
CA GLY A 574 -14.29 2.67 -6.36
C GLY A 574 -14.02 2.39 -7.84
N HIS A 575 -13.26 1.36 -8.19
CA HIS A 575 -12.78 1.12 -9.56
C HIS A 575 -12.10 2.35 -10.16
N GLU A 576 -11.30 3.03 -9.36
CA GLU A 576 -10.62 4.27 -9.71
C GLU A 576 -9.13 4.16 -9.40
N ARG A 577 -8.37 5.14 -9.85
CA ARG A 577 -6.95 5.23 -9.59
C ARG A 577 -6.60 6.65 -9.20
N THR A 578 -6.56 6.90 -7.91
CA THR A 578 -6.18 8.17 -7.31
C THR A 578 -4.82 8.10 -6.64
N TYR A 579 -4.34 6.89 -6.32
CA TYR A 579 -2.99 6.63 -5.86
C TYR A 579 -2.15 6.06 -7.00
N ASP A 580 -0.85 6.23 -6.92
CA ASP A 580 0.07 5.66 -7.90
C ASP A 580 1.49 5.62 -7.33
N PHE A 581 2.25 4.59 -7.66
CA PHE A 581 3.64 4.45 -7.23
C PHE A 581 4.64 4.93 -8.28
N GLN A 582 4.26 4.99 -9.54
CA GLN A 582 5.16 5.36 -10.64
C GLN A 582 5.52 6.85 -10.69
N GLY A 583 5.26 7.61 -9.62
CA GLY A 583 5.41 9.07 -9.62
C GLY A 583 4.35 9.77 -10.45
N THR A 584 3.16 9.17 -10.54
CA THR A 584 1.99 9.73 -11.19
C THR A 584 0.87 9.89 -10.19
N VAL A 585 0.18 11.01 -10.21
CA VAL A 585 -1.06 11.21 -9.48
C VAL A 585 -2.12 11.58 -10.48
N ALA A 586 -3.18 10.78 -10.55
CA ALA A 586 -4.28 11.00 -11.48
C ALA A 586 -3.82 11.18 -12.95
N ASP A 587 -2.93 10.32 -13.40
CA ASP A 587 -2.29 10.29 -14.74
C ASP A 587 -1.44 11.55 -15.08
N GLU A 588 -1.04 12.33 -14.08
CA GLU A 588 -0.08 13.44 -14.23
C GLU A 588 1.21 13.12 -13.47
N PHE A 589 2.33 13.66 -13.94
CA PHE A 589 3.62 13.54 -13.28
C PHE A 589 3.90 14.81 -12.48
N PRO A 590 3.85 14.78 -11.12
CA PRO A 590 4.10 15.96 -10.28
C PRO A 590 5.45 16.62 -10.57
N LEU A 591 6.47 15.83 -10.91
CA LEU A 591 7.80 16.30 -11.31
C LEU A 591 7.75 17.29 -12.48
N ASP A 592 6.91 17.04 -13.50
CA ASP A 592 6.76 17.90 -14.68
C ASP A 592 6.07 19.22 -14.33
N HIS A 593 5.30 19.27 -13.26
CA HIS A 593 4.55 20.42 -12.78
C HIS A 593 5.22 21.15 -11.62
N LYS A 594 6.41 20.71 -11.20
CA LYS A 594 7.14 21.27 -10.05
C LYS A 594 6.29 21.28 -8.78
N GLN A 595 5.56 20.20 -8.54
CA GLN A 595 4.78 19.95 -7.35
C GLN A 595 5.36 18.76 -6.59
N PRO A 596 5.18 18.68 -5.26
CA PRO A 596 5.50 17.48 -4.52
C PRO A 596 4.63 16.33 -5.01
N ASP A 597 5.18 15.12 -5.06
CA ASP A 597 4.41 13.91 -5.20
C ASP A 597 3.86 13.53 -3.82
N ILE A 598 2.54 13.38 -3.72
CA ILE A 598 1.88 13.04 -2.46
C ILE A 598 2.13 11.58 -2.04
N ASP A 599 2.58 10.73 -2.96
CA ASP A 599 2.93 9.34 -2.65
C ASP A 599 4.32 9.22 -2.02
N ASP A 600 5.19 10.25 -2.14
CA ASP A 600 6.58 10.16 -1.71
C ASP A 600 6.70 10.12 -0.17
N PRO A 601 7.35 9.09 0.41
CA PRO A 601 7.72 9.11 1.80
C PRO A 601 8.85 10.11 2.05
N PHE A 602 8.78 10.85 3.16
CA PHE A 602 9.78 11.85 3.54
C PHE A 602 11.20 11.28 3.64
N THR A 603 11.32 10.02 4.00
CA THR A 603 12.62 9.34 4.12
C THR A 603 13.28 9.08 2.77
N GLY A 604 12.52 9.17 1.70
CA GLY A 604 12.96 8.89 0.34
C GLY A 604 13.02 7.40 0.04
N PHE A 605 13.54 7.09 -1.13
CA PHE A 605 13.67 5.76 -1.68
C PHE A 605 15.10 5.23 -1.56
N LEU A 606 15.28 3.96 -1.86
CA LEU A 606 16.59 3.29 -1.80
C LEU A 606 17.61 3.97 -2.74
N TRP A 607 17.22 4.40 -3.94
CA TRP A 607 18.09 5.17 -4.84
C TRP A 607 18.45 6.55 -4.26
N ASP A 608 17.58 7.21 -3.49
CA ASP A 608 17.92 8.46 -2.79
C ASP A 608 18.99 8.20 -1.73
N ASN A 609 18.87 7.07 -1.01
CA ASN A 609 19.85 6.66 -0.01
C ASN A 609 21.21 6.38 -0.67
N VAL A 610 21.22 5.64 -1.78
CA VAL A 610 22.43 5.36 -2.58
C VAL A 610 23.07 6.65 -3.08
N ALA A 611 22.27 7.57 -3.64
CA ALA A 611 22.75 8.85 -4.16
C ALA A 611 23.33 9.76 -3.05
N ARG A 612 22.62 9.86 -1.90
CA ARG A 612 23.10 10.65 -0.73
C ARG A 612 24.44 10.14 -0.21
N ASN A 613 24.69 8.84 -0.34
CA ASN A 613 25.95 8.21 0.06
C ASN A 613 26.98 8.13 -1.07
N ARG A 614 26.71 8.77 -2.24
CA ARG A 614 27.62 8.89 -3.39
C ARG A 614 28.05 7.54 -3.99
N LEU A 615 27.20 6.55 -3.91
CA LEU A 615 27.35 5.29 -4.64
C LEU A 615 26.72 5.42 -6.03
N SER A 616 27.28 4.68 -6.98
CA SER A 616 26.72 4.60 -8.34
C SER A 616 25.47 3.71 -8.36
N TYR A 617 24.51 4.07 -9.20
CA TYR A 617 23.29 3.30 -9.37
C TYR A 617 22.74 3.38 -10.78
N ARG A 618 21.95 2.40 -11.17
CA ARG A 618 21.30 2.29 -12.46
C ARG A 618 19.93 1.64 -12.30
N ASP A 619 18.95 2.19 -12.98
CA ASP A 619 17.57 1.74 -12.93
C ASP A 619 17.09 1.27 -14.32
N TYR A 620 16.44 0.11 -14.31
CA TYR A 620 15.88 -0.55 -15.47
C TYR A 620 14.39 -0.82 -15.21
N GLY A 621 13.56 0.19 -15.46
CA GLY A 621 12.12 0.05 -15.57
C GLY A 621 11.27 0.43 -14.37
N GLU A 622 11.87 0.70 -13.20
CA GLU A 622 11.15 1.17 -12.02
C GLU A 622 11.03 2.70 -12.00
N TYR A 623 9.89 3.22 -11.56
CA TYR A 623 9.63 4.67 -11.50
C TYR A 623 10.02 5.43 -12.77
N VAL A 624 9.72 4.81 -13.89
CA VAL A 624 9.88 5.39 -15.22
C VAL A 624 8.53 5.39 -15.93
N ASN A 625 8.44 6.15 -17.01
CA ASN A 625 7.29 6.16 -17.90
C ASN A 625 7.73 5.98 -19.34
N ALA A 626 7.37 4.86 -19.94
CA ALA A 626 7.58 4.58 -21.34
C ALA A 626 6.49 5.24 -22.20
N GLU A 627 6.90 5.93 -23.25
CA GLU A 627 5.98 6.51 -24.22
C GLU A 627 5.58 5.45 -25.25
N TRP A 628 4.60 4.60 -24.88
CA TRP A 628 4.12 3.50 -25.70
C TRP A 628 3.40 4.00 -26.96
N CYS A 629 3.79 3.49 -28.12
CA CYS A 629 3.29 3.89 -29.43
C CYS A 629 1.84 3.45 -29.71
N ASN A 630 1.38 2.38 -29.07
CA ASN A 630 0.03 1.83 -29.21
C ASN A 630 -0.98 2.41 -28.21
N LYS A 631 -0.52 3.16 -27.21
CA LYS A 631 -1.43 3.92 -26.33
C LYS A 631 -2.03 5.07 -27.13
N THR A 632 -3.26 4.92 -27.59
CA THR A 632 -4.09 6.07 -27.96
C THR A 632 -4.39 6.85 -26.68
N ARG A 633 -3.48 7.72 -26.24
CA ARG A 633 -3.89 8.85 -25.40
C ARG A 633 -5.00 9.53 -26.19
N LYS A 634 -6.20 9.56 -25.66
CA LYS A 634 -7.19 10.52 -26.12
C LYS A 634 -6.56 11.88 -25.81
N ALA A 635 -5.86 12.44 -26.81
CA ALA A 635 -5.32 13.77 -26.73
C ALA A 635 -6.46 14.66 -26.26
N ALA A 636 -6.31 15.28 -25.11
CA ALA A 636 -7.17 16.39 -24.74
C ALA A 636 -7.11 17.36 -25.92
N SER A 637 -8.27 17.66 -26.53
CA SER A 637 -8.35 18.54 -27.69
C SER A 637 -7.47 19.75 -27.45
N PRO A 638 -6.47 20.05 -28.33
CA PRO A 638 -5.58 21.17 -28.11
C PRO A 638 -6.43 22.42 -28.03
N LYS A 639 -6.44 23.07 -26.89
CA LYS A 639 -6.97 24.43 -26.78
C LYS A 639 -6.15 25.33 -27.70
N GLN A 640 -6.82 25.99 -28.63
CA GLN A 640 -6.25 27.02 -29.50
C GLN A 640 -5.34 27.95 -28.68
N GLY A 641 -4.03 27.94 -28.97
CA GLY A 641 -3.13 28.99 -28.55
C GLY A 641 -1.81 28.56 -27.87
N THR A 642 -1.56 27.28 -27.62
CA THR A 642 -0.24 26.82 -27.17
C THR A 642 0.38 26.00 -28.28
N PRO A 643 1.61 26.29 -28.75
CA PRO A 643 2.33 25.37 -29.63
C PRO A 643 2.65 24.13 -28.81
N SER A 644 1.92 23.03 -29.02
CA SER A 644 2.43 21.72 -28.68
C SER A 644 3.72 21.54 -29.47
N ALA A 645 4.82 21.15 -28.83
CA ALA A 645 5.91 20.52 -29.55
C ALA A 645 5.25 19.41 -30.40
N GLU A 646 5.42 19.45 -31.73
CA GLU A 646 4.89 18.44 -32.62
C GLU A 646 5.49 17.10 -32.14
N GLU A 647 4.68 16.31 -31.43
CA GLU A 647 5.05 14.94 -31.08
C GLU A 647 5.24 14.22 -32.40
N THR A 648 6.48 13.87 -32.72
CA THR A 648 6.78 13.06 -33.90
C THR A 648 6.03 11.74 -33.73
N PRO A 649 5.03 11.44 -34.56
CA PRO A 649 4.28 10.20 -34.42
C PRO A 649 5.21 9.00 -34.58
N CYS A 650 4.93 7.91 -33.85
CA CYS A 650 5.64 6.66 -34.07
C CYS A 650 5.46 6.24 -35.54
N LEU A 651 6.54 5.95 -36.23
CA LEU A 651 6.52 5.41 -37.60
C LEU A 651 5.86 4.03 -37.61
N ARG A 652 5.96 3.31 -36.53
CA ARG A 652 5.40 2.00 -36.29
C ARG A 652 4.98 1.88 -34.83
N THR A 653 3.86 1.25 -34.60
CA THR A 653 3.29 1.14 -33.22
C THR A 653 3.57 -0.20 -32.55
N GLU A 654 3.86 -1.23 -33.35
CA GLU A 654 4.04 -2.60 -32.88
C GLU A 654 4.88 -3.42 -33.89
N LEU A 655 5.44 -4.52 -33.39
CA LEU A 655 6.16 -5.54 -34.19
C LEU A 655 5.27 -6.76 -34.35
N HIS A 656 5.22 -7.29 -35.54
CA HIS A 656 4.61 -8.58 -35.84
C HIS A 656 5.68 -9.69 -35.91
N GLN A 657 5.23 -10.93 -35.80
CA GLN A 657 6.11 -12.08 -35.98
C GLN A 657 6.86 -12.01 -37.33
N GLY A 658 8.17 -12.24 -37.30
CA GLY A 658 9.04 -12.14 -38.41
C GLY A 658 9.56 -10.75 -38.78
N ASP A 659 9.06 -9.70 -38.13
CA ASP A 659 9.63 -8.37 -38.24
C ASP A 659 11.02 -8.30 -37.62
N SER A 660 11.91 -7.52 -38.20
CA SER A 660 13.24 -7.29 -37.65
C SER A 660 13.10 -6.52 -36.32
N LEU A 661 13.65 -7.06 -35.24
CA LEU A 661 13.77 -6.35 -33.96
C LEU A 661 14.63 -5.11 -34.16
N PRO A 662 14.21 -3.93 -33.70
CA PRO A 662 15.05 -2.74 -33.72
C PRO A 662 16.34 -2.95 -32.91
N PRO A 663 17.45 -2.26 -33.25
CA PRO A 663 18.72 -2.40 -32.52
C PRO A 663 18.64 -2.09 -31.02
N ASN A 664 17.60 -1.36 -30.59
CA ASN A 664 17.29 -0.99 -29.24
C ASN A 664 16.23 -1.87 -28.58
N VAL A 665 15.88 -2.98 -29.17
CA VAL A 665 14.96 -3.98 -28.64
C VAL A 665 15.62 -5.35 -28.81
N GLY A 666 16.41 -5.71 -27.81
CA GLY A 666 16.92 -7.04 -27.56
C GLY A 666 17.97 -7.63 -28.46
N ASP A 667 17.97 -7.43 -29.76
CA ASP A 667 18.98 -7.99 -30.68
C ASP A 667 19.63 -6.93 -31.56
N PRO A 668 20.91 -6.58 -31.29
CA PRO A 668 21.65 -5.62 -32.10
C PRO A 668 21.83 -6.02 -33.59
N HIS A 669 21.55 -7.28 -33.92
CA HIS A 669 21.70 -7.83 -35.27
C HIS A 669 20.39 -7.85 -36.07
N GLY A 670 19.28 -7.36 -35.50
CA GLY A 670 18.01 -7.27 -36.21
C GLY A 670 17.37 -8.63 -36.47
N ALA A 671 17.47 -9.58 -35.57
CA ALA A 671 16.82 -10.88 -35.69
C ALA A 671 15.30 -10.71 -35.90
N PRO A 672 14.67 -11.66 -36.59
CA PRO A 672 13.21 -11.60 -36.75
C PRO A 672 12.52 -11.88 -35.42
N SER A 673 11.48 -11.08 -35.09
CA SER A 673 10.65 -11.28 -33.92
C SER A 673 10.08 -12.71 -33.87
N PRO A 674 10.34 -13.49 -32.83
CA PRO A 674 9.80 -14.84 -32.71
C PRO A 674 8.35 -14.85 -32.18
N TYR A 675 7.87 -13.75 -31.63
CA TYR A 675 6.62 -13.67 -30.91
C TYR A 675 5.39 -13.77 -31.81
N PRO A 676 4.47 -14.70 -31.55
CA PRO A 676 3.25 -14.84 -32.38
C PRO A 676 2.23 -13.73 -32.15
N TRP A 677 2.36 -12.94 -31.09
CA TRP A 677 1.56 -11.76 -30.82
C TRP A 677 2.28 -10.48 -31.26
N THR A 678 1.54 -9.38 -31.30
CA THR A 678 2.15 -8.08 -31.58
C THR A 678 2.84 -7.54 -30.35
N VAL A 679 4.15 -7.25 -30.44
CA VAL A 679 4.93 -6.63 -29.36
C VAL A 679 4.82 -5.12 -29.50
N PRO A 680 4.37 -4.40 -28.46
CA PRO A 680 4.25 -2.95 -28.52
C PRO A 680 5.62 -2.28 -28.60
N LEU A 681 5.69 -1.15 -29.32
CA LEU A 681 6.87 -0.29 -29.38
C LEU A 681 6.68 0.94 -28.52
N PHE A 682 7.79 1.54 -28.10
CA PHE A 682 7.83 2.81 -27.38
C PHE A 682 8.87 3.75 -27.99
N LYS A 683 8.72 5.05 -27.78
CA LYS A 683 9.63 6.08 -28.31
C LYS A 683 10.86 6.29 -27.43
N GLY A 684 10.69 6.15 -26.15
CA GLY A 684 11.70 6.35 -25.13
C GLY A 684 11.08 6.27 -23.74
N VAL A 685 11.92 6.38 -22.73
CA VAL A 685 11.57 6.23 -21.33
C VAL A 685 12.00 7.51 -20.60
N LYS A 686 11.17 7.99 -19.68
CA LYS A 686 11.44 9.16 -18.85
C LYS A 686 11.40 8.77 -17.38
N PRO A 687 12.31 9.27 -16.54
CA PRO A 687 12.22 9.08 -15.11
C PRO A 687 11.07 9.90 -14.52
N THR A 688 10.39 9.36 -13.53
CA THR A 688 9.33 10.05 -12.80
C THR A 688 9.85 10.75 -11.55
N LYS A 689 11.03 10.36 -11.06
CA LYS A 689 11.73 10.97 -9.92
C LYS A 689 12.96 11.74 -10.37
N ALA A 690 13.20 12.89 -9.73
CA ALA A 690 14.28 13.80 -10.14
C ALA A 690 15.66 13.16 -10.05
N VAL A 691 15.90 12.36 -9.02
CA VAL A 691 17.19 11.71 -8.75
C VAL A 691 17.54 10.64 -9.78
N LEU A 692 16.54 10.07 -10.47
CA LEU A 692 16.74 9.05 -11.49
C LEU A 692 17.11 9.60 -12.88
N ARG A 693 17.10 10.94 -13.12
CA ARG A 693 17.18 11.55 -14.46
C ARG A 693 18.33 11.06 -15.32
N ASP A 694 19.51 10.87 -14.76
CA ASP A 694 20.70 10.44 -15.50
C ASP A 694 21.08 8.97 -15.21
N HIS A 695 20.20 8.24 -14.54
CA HIS A 695 20.46 6.91 -13.99
C HIS A 695 19.50 5.82 -14.51
N ILE A 696 18.55 6.16 -15.36
CA ILE A 696 17.66 5.17 -16.01
C ILE A 696 18.28 4.63 -17.27
N ASP A 697 17.88 3.44 -17.67
CA ASP A 697 18.04 2.97 -19.03
C ASP A 697 16.91 3.50 -19.92
N ALA A 698 17.24 4.29 -20.94
CA ALA A 698 16.26 4.91 -21.82
C ALA A 698 15.60 3.94 -22.80
N LEU A 699 16.10 2.72 -22.88
CA LEU A 699 15.63 1.65 -23.77
C LEU A 699 14.93 0.52 -23.01
N TYR A 700 14.82 0.65 -21.66
CA TYR A 700 14.17 -0.33 -20.81
C TYR A 700 12.78 0.19 -20.38
N PRO A 701 11.68 -0.44 -20.87
CA PRO A 701 10.35 0.09 -20.62
C PRO A 701 9.79 -0.31 -19.27
N ASP A 702 8.77 0.44 -18.82
CA ASP A 702 7.92 0.18 -17.69
C ASP A 702 6.99 -1.05 -17.90
N PHE A 703 5.97 -1.16 -17.04
CA PHE A 703 4.98 -2.22 -17.07
C PHE A 703 4.23 -2.30 -18.40
N ASN A 704 4.26 -3.47 -19.02
CA ASN A 704 3.40 -3.85 -20.13
C ASN A 704 3.47 -5.38 -20.34
N THR A 705 2.40 -6.10 -20.05
CA THR A 705 2.33 -7.57 -20.15
C THR A 705 2.31 -8.12 -21.57
N ASP A 706 2.27 -7.28 -22.59
CA ASP A 706 2.43 -7.69 -24.00
C ASP A 706 3.89 -7.53 -24.49
N TYR A 707 4.77 -6.93 -23.66
CA TYR A 707 6.19 -6.74 -23.94
C TYR A 707 7.02 -7.76 -23.17
N PRO A 708 7.64 -8.75 -23.85
CA PRO A 708 8.31 -9.89 -23.20
C PRO A 708 9.48 -9.49 -22.29
N ASP A 709 9.63 -10.16 -21.15
CA ASP A 709 10.79 -10.01 -20.26
C ASP A 709 12.09 -10.51 -20.90
N GLN A 710 12.01 -11.37 -21.91
CA GLN A 710 13.21 -11.72 -22.70
C GLN A 710 13.83 -10.49 -23.36
N LEU A 711 13.03 -9.54 -23.85
CA LEU A 711 13.54 -8.31 -24.46
C LEU A 711 14.09 -7.35 -23.39
N ARG A 712 13.47 -7.30 -22.18
CA ARG A 712 14.00 -6.59 -21.03
C ARG A 712 15.35 -7.17 -20.60
N ALA A 713 15.44 -8.49 -20.49
CA ALA A 713 16.68 -9.18 -20.17
C ALA A 713 17.76 -8.96 -21.25
N ASP A 714 17.41 -8.93 -22.53
CA ASP A 714 18.35 -8.66 -23.61
C ASP A 714 18.97 -7.25 -23.46
N GLU A 715 18.18 -6.23 -23.15
CA GLU A 715 18.67 -4.86 -22.96
C GLU A 715 19.61 -4.77 -21.76
N PHE A 716 19.19 -5.31 -20.59
CA PHE A 716 20.07 -5.38 -19.43
C PHE A 716 21.38 -6.13 -19.74
N LEU A 717 21.31 -7.27 -20.41
CA LEU A 717 22.48 -8.09 -20.73
C LEU A 717 23.41 -7.43 -21.74
N ASN A 718 22.89 -6.61 -22.64
CA ASN A 718 23.71 -5.81 -23.56
C ASN A 718 24.55 -4.78 -22.79
N GLU A 719 23.95 -4.04 -21.85
CA GLU A 719 24.68 -3.09 -21.03
C GLU A 719 25.60 -3.81 -20.04
N PHE A 720 25.17 -4.95 -19.46
CA PHE A 720 26.00 -5.78 -18.59
C PHE A 720 27.24 -6.34 -19.28
N ALA A 721 27.15 -6.69 -20.56
CA ALA A 721 28.31 -7.11 -21.35
C ALA A 721 29.34 -5.96 -21.49
N ALA A 722 28.87 -4.71 -21.63
CA ALA A 722 29.75 -3.56 -21.66
C ALA A 722 30.46 -3.34 -20.29
N TYR A 723 29.72 -3.45 -19.18
CA TYR A 723 30.32 -3.42 -17.83
C TYR A 723 31.36 -4.52 -17.63
N THR A 724 31.07 -5.73 -18.10
CA THR A 724 32.00 -6.87 -18.02
C THR A 724 33.29 -6.58 -18.78
N HIS A 725 33.16 -6.07 -20.02
CA HIS A 725 34.30 -5.69 -20.82
C HIS A 725 35.15 -4.58 -20.16
N ALA A 726 34.48 -3.55 -19.61
CA ALA A 726 35.16 -2.44 -18.90
C ALA A 726 35.98 -2.95 -17.69
N ARG A 727 35.43 -3.90 -16.92
CA ARG A 727 36.13 -4.51 -15.78
C ARG A 727 37.33 -5.34 -16.24
N GLU A 728 37.19 -6.15 -17.29
CA GLU A 728 38.27 -6.98 -17.87
C GLU A 728 39.37 -6.10 -18.48
N SER A 729 38.99 -4.97 -19.08
CA SER A 729 39.91 -3.99 -19.67
C SER A 729 40.51 -3.01 -18.67
N HIS A 730 40.17 -3.10 -17.39
CA HIS A 730 40.59 -2.19 -16.32
C HIS A 730 40.25 -0.70 -16.61
N GLU A 731 39.08 -0.44 -17.18
CA GLU A 731 38.54 0.90 -17.36
C GLU A 731 38.15 1.55 -16.04
N GLY A 732 37.90 2.86 -16.04
CA GLY A 732 37.49 3.60 -14.86
C GLY A 732 36.18 3.10 -14.26
N GLU A 733 35.98 3.36 -12.97
CA GLU A 733 34.78 2.90 -12.21
C GLU A 733 33.47 3.37 -12.84
N ASP A 734 33.45 4.52 -13.49
CA ASP A 734 32.26 5.07 -14.17
C ASP A 734 31.74 4.21 -15.33
N PHE A 735 32.57 3.29 -15.83
CA PHE A 735 32.20 2.36 -16.94
C PHE A 735 31.90 0.96 -16.44
N GLN A 736 32.08 0.69 -15.14
CA GLN A 736 31.85 -0.62 -14.54
C GLN A 736 30.44 -0.72 -14.00
N LEU A 737 30.04 -1.95 -13.60
CA LEU A 737 28.74 -2.21 -12.97
C LEU A 737 28.53 -1.26 -11.77
N PRO A 738 27.41 -0.55 -11.71
CA PRO A 738 27.10 0.30 -10.55
C PRO A 738 27.04 -0.47 -9.24
N ALA A 739 27.19 0.25 -8.12
CA ALA A 739 27.06 -0.36 -6.79
C ALA A 739 25.63 -0.87 -6.54
N PHE A 740 24.63 -0.17 -7.05
CA PHE A 740 23.22 -0.57 -6.95
C PHE A 740 22.56 -0.58 -8.33
N VAL A 741 21.93 -1.68 -8.66
CA VAL A 741 21.17 -1.87 -9.89
C VAL A 741 19.76 -2.31 -9.53
N LEU A 742 18.76 -1.61 -10.01
CA LEU A 742 17.34 -1.96 -9.89
C LEU A 742 16.84 -2.46 -11.23
N LEU A 743 16.20 -3.63 -11.26
CA LEU A 743 15.74 -4.31 -12.46
C LEU A 743 14.30 -4.76 -12.31
N TYR A 744 13.43 -4.34 -13.19
CA TYR A 744 12.00 -4.66 -13.18
C TYR A 744 11.67 -5.73 -14.22
N LEU A 745 11.11 -6.87 -13.78
CA LEU A 745 10.67 -7.97 -14.64
C LEU A 745 9.20 -8.30 -14.34
N PRO A 746 8.23 -7.61 -14.99
CA PRO A 746 6.82 -7.68 -14.60
C PRO A 746 5.98 -8.75 -15.30
N ASP A 747 6.54 -9.58 -16.19
CA ASP A 747 5.71 -10.40 -17.11
C ASP A 747 4.99 -11.56 -16.39
N ASP A 748 5.42 -11.93 -15.19
CA ASP A 748 4.73 -12.93 -14.38
C ASP A 748 3.37 -12.44 -13.81
N HIS A 749 3.08 -11.13 -13.82
CA HIS A 749 1.74 -10.59 -13.63
C HIS A 749 0.74 -11.23 -14.60
N THR A 750 1.16 -11.49 -15.81
CA THR A 750 0.38 -12.00 -16.94
C THR A 750 -0.69 -11.03 -17.48
N GLY A 751 -1.09 -11.20 -18.70
CA GLY A 751 -2.22 -10.49 -19.34
C GLY A 751 -3.52 -11.31 -19.33
N GLY A 752 -3.66 -12.28 -18.43
CA GLY A 752 -4.80 -13.18 -18.39
C GLY A 752 -4.90 -14.06 -19.65
N THR A 753 -6.12 -14.46 -19.97
CA THR A 753 -6.40 -15.38 -21.11
C THR A 753 -6.91 -14.65 -22.35
N ARG A 754 -6.50 -13.36 -22.55
CA ARG A 754 -6.86 -12.59 -23.77
C ARG A 754 -6.47 -13.34 -25.04
N SER A 755 -7.45 -13.47 -25.98
CA SER A 755 -7.23 -14.18 -27.25
C SER A 755 -6.04 -13.61 -28.04
N GLU A 756 -5.20 -14.50 -28.60
CA GLU A 756 -4.05 -14.14 -29.42
C GLU A 756 -2.95 -13.34 -28.69
N ARG A 757 -3.00 -13.30 -27.33
CA ARG A 757 -1.97 -12.75 -26.45
C ARG A 757 -1.27 -13.90 -25.71
N PRO A 758 -0.13 -13.63 -25.05
CA PRO A 758 0.58 -14.69 -24.31
C PRO A 758 -0.35 -15.44 -23.34
N ARG A 759 -0.19 -16.74 -23.26
CA ARG A 759 -0.84 -17.52 -22.19
C ARG A 759 -0.22 -17.16 -20.86
N PRO A 760 -0.99 -17.22 -19.74
CA PRO A 760 -0.43 -17.01 -18.40
C PRO A 760 0.83 -17.85 -18.14
N ALA A 761 0.81 -19.14 -18.47
CA ALA A 761 1.97 -20.02 -18.32
C ALA A 761 3.15 -19.61 -19.22
N ALA A 762 2.89 -19.00 -20.38
CA ALA A 762 3.94 -18.51 -21.28
C ALA A 762 4.61 -17.26 -20.70
N SER A 763 3.83 -16.30 -20.20
CA SER A 763 4.35 -15.10 -19.55
C SER A 763 5.21 -15.43 -18.32
N VAL A 764 4.71 -16.31 -17.43
CA VAL A 764 5.47 -16.74 -16.25
C VAL A 764 6.74 -17.50 -16.64
N ALA A 765 6.69 -18.34 -17.68
CA ALA A 765 7.88 -19.04 -18.20
C ALA A 765 8.88 -18.09 -18.88
N ASP A 766 8.39 -17.02 -19.49
CA ASP A 766 9.21 -15.94 -20.07
C ASP A 766 9.97 -15.19 -18.97
N ASN A 767 9.26 -14.73 -17.93
CA ASN A 767 9.84 -14.11 -16.74
C ASN A 767 10.88 -15.04 -16.06
N ASP A 768 10.53 -16.32 -15.82
CA ASP A 768 11.45 -17.32 -15.24
C ASP A 768 12.74 -17.44 -16.02
N LEU A 769 12.66 -17.50 -17.35
CA LEU A 769 13.86 -17.61 -18.20
C LEU A 769 14.64 -16.30 -18.21
N ALA A 770 13.97 -15.12 -18.22
CA ALA A 770 14.63 -13.82 -18.17
C ALA A 770 15.47 -13.68 -16.89
N LEU A 771 14.88 -13.99 -15.73
CA LEU A 771 15.60 -14.04 -14.45
C LEU A 771 16.76 -15.04 -14.50
N GLY A 772 16.51 -16.26 -15.02
CA GLY A 772 17.54 -17.29 -15.14
C GLY A 772 18.74 -16.81 -15.98
N ARG A 773 18.50 -16.09 -17.09
CA ARG A 773 19.55 -15.54 -17.97
C ARG A 773 20.36 -14.44 -17.29
N VAL A 774 19.71 -13.58 -16.53
CA VAL A 774 20.38 -12.52 -15.73
C VAL A 774 21.36 -13.17 -14.73
N VAL A 775 20.88 -14.14 -13.95
CA VAL A 775 21.73 -14.82 -12.95
C VAL A 775 22.84 -15.64 -13.62
N ASP A 776 22.57 -16.31 -14.74
CA ASP A 776 23.59 -17.03 -15.53
C ASP A 776 24.71 -16.08 -15.96
N ALA A 777 24.38 -14.95 -16.58
CA ALA A 777 25.37 -13.99 -17.04
C ALA A 777 26.21 -13.40 -15.89
N VAL A 778 25.57 -12.96 -14.82
CA VAL A 778 26.27 -12.38 -13.65
C VAL A 778 27.18 -13.41 -13.00
N SER A 779 26.71 -14.65 -12.80
CA SER A 779 27.49 -15.69 -12.14
C SER A 779 28.66 -16.22 -12.95
N HIS A 780 28.67 -16.05 -14.27
CA HIS A 780 29.79 -16.38 -15.16
C HIS A 780 30.71 -15.19 -15.47
N SER A 781 30.45 -14.02 -14.90
CA SER A 781 31.24 -12.81 -15.09
C SER A 781 32.29 -12.59 -14.00
N PRO A 782 33.24 -11.67 -14.21
CA PRO A 782 34.19 -11.27 -13.17
C PRO A 782 33.52 -10.54 -11.98
N TYR A 783 32.23 -10.23 -12.06
CA TYR A 783 31.45 -9.66 -10.98
C TYR A 783 30.91 -10.68 -9.98
N TRP A 784 31.01 -12.00 -10.26
CA TRP A 784 30.46 -13.04 -9.37
C TRP A 784 31.03 -13.02 -7.97
N ASP A 785 32.30 -12.60 -7.82
CA ASP A 785 33.01 -12.60 -6.55
C ASP A 785 32.52 -11.51 -5.58
N ASP A 786 31.91 -10.44 -6.08
CA ASP A 786 31.56 -9.26 -5.31
C ASP A 786 30.16 -8.72 -5.60
N THR A 787 29.26 -9.58 -6.13
CA THR A 787 27.85 -9.25 -6.40
C THR A 787 26.90 -10.12 -5.57
N ALA A 788 25.83 -9.50 -5.08
CA ALA A 788 24.64 -10.16 -4.55
C ALA A 788 23.42 -9.78 -5.40
N ILE A 789 22.57 -10.76 -5.72
CA ILE A 789 21.32 -10.54 -6.45
C ILE A 789 20.18 -10.84 -5.47
N PHE A 790 19.26 -9.91 -5.32
CA PHE A 790 18.02 -10.05 -4.57
C PHE A 790 16.84 -10.05 -5.55
N VAL A 791 15.91 -10.93 -5.35
CA VAL A 791 14.71 -11.06 -6.18
C VAL A 791 13.51 -11.19 -5.26
N LEU A 792 12.46 -10.43 -5.50
CA LEU A 792 11.18 -10.56 -4.80
C LEU A 792 10.03 -10.11 -5.70
N GLU A 793 8.81 -10.41 -5.27
CA GLU A 793 7.60 -9.83 -5.85
C GLU A 793 7.32 -8.49 -5.15
N ASP A 794 6.65 -7.57 -5.83
CA ASP A 794 6.17 -6.32 -5.23
C ASP A 794 5.10 -6.60 -4.17
N ASP A 795 4.14 -7.46 -4.52
CA ASP A 795 3.11 -7.99 -3.63
C ASP A 795 2.67 -9.40 -4.03
N ALA A 796 2.00 -10.10 -3.13
CA ALA A 796 1.37 -11.40 -3.41
C ALA A 796 -0.08 -11.27 -3.87
N GLN A 797 -0.65 -10.14 -3.76
CA GLN A 797 -1.98 -9.61 -4.03
C GLN A 797 -3.15 -10.58 -3.77
N ASP A 798 -3.38 -11.56 -4.62
CA ASP A 798 -4.58 -12.41 -4.54
C ASP A 798 -4.30 -13.88 -4.91
N GLY A 799 -3.04 -14.28 -4.89
CA GLY A 799 -2.70 -15.69 -5.11
C GLY A 799 -3.07 -16.56 -3.92
N GLY A 800 -3.39 -17.83 -4.15
CA GLY A 800 -3.62 -18.80 -3.07
C GLY A 800 -2.32 -19.13 -2.34
N ASP A 801 -2.32 -19.02 -1.02
CA ASP A 801 -1.26 -19.49 -0.14
C ASP A 801 -1.86 -20.16 1.10
N HIS A 802 -1.21 -21.21 1.62
CA HIS A 802 -1.78 -21.96 2.74
C HIS A 802 -1.37 -21.41 4.11
N ILE A 803 -0.43 -20.45 4.14
CA ILE A 803 0.07 -19.82 5.37
C ILE A 803 -0.53 -18.44 5.57
N ASP A 804 -0.30 -17.52 4.62
CA ASP A 804 -0.81 -16.14 4.69
C ASP A 804 -0.92 -15.53 3.30
N ALA A 805 -1.78 -14.54 3.15
CA ALA A 805 -2.02 -13.87 1.88
C ALA A 805 -0.83 -13.02 1.38
N HIS A 806 0.07 -12.61 2.27
CA HIS A 806 1.29 -11.86 1.91
C HIS A 806 2.49 -12.77 1.63
N ARG A 807 2.37 -14.10 1.83
CA ARG A 807 3.51 -14.99 1.67
C ARG A 807 3.87 -15.15 0.20
N SER A 808 5.11 -14.84 -0.14
CA SER A 808 5.56 -14.68 -1.51
C SER A 808 6.91 -15.37 -1.78
N THR A 809 7.39 -15.24 -3.03
CA THR A 809 8.68 -15.77 -3.43
C THR A 809 9.79 -14.76 -3.21
N ALA A 810 10.94 -15.20 -2.71
CA ALA A 810 12.15 -14.38 -2.70
C ALA A 810 13.39 -15.23 -2.91
N PHE A 811 14.42 -14.63 -3.53
CA PHE A 811 15.70 -15.28 -3.77
C PHE A 811 16.85 -14.36 -3.40
N VAL A 812 17.85 -14.90 -2.68
CA VAL A 812 19.11 -14.22 -2.40
C VAL A 812 20.25 -15.05 -3.01
N VAL A 813 20.85 -14.51 -4.05
CA VAL A 813 21.80 -15.21 -4.89
C VAL A 813 23.17 -14.56 -4.78
N SER A 814 24.15 -15.32 -4.34
CA SER A 814 25.55 -14.85 -4.28
C SER A 814 26.52 -16.04 -4.30
N LYS A 815 27.77 -15.75 -4.53
CA LYS A 815 28.85 -16.74 -4.36
C LYS A 815 28.93 -17.29 -2.94
N TYR A 816 28.35 -16.56 -1.99
CA TYR A 816 28.39 -16.87 -0.55
C TYR A 816 27.09 -17.52 -0.03
N SER A 817 26.16 -17.89 -0.90
CA SER A 817 24.92 -18.57 -0.48
C SER A 817 25.19 -19.93 0.12
N PRO A 818 24.41 -20.38 1.14
CA PRO A 818 24.71 -21.61 1.92
C PRO A 818 24.32 -22.91 1.25
N GLY A 819 23.45 -22.89 0.23
CA GLY A 819 22.98 -24.08 -0.47
C GLY A 819 24.13 -24.85 -1.14
N LYS A 820 23.95 -26.17 -1.33
CA LYS A 820 24.89 -27.02 -2.06
C LYS A 820 24.14 -27.91 -3.03
N ALA A 821 24.76 -28.22 -4.15
CA ALA A 821 24.17 -29.13 -5.11
C ALA A 821 23.81 -30.48 -4.46
N GLY A 822 22.54 -30.86 -4.47
CA GLY A 822 22.00 -32.06 -3.85
C GLY A 822 21.74 -31.99 -2.34
N GLU A 823 22.09 -30.88 -1.68
CA GLU A 823 21.80 -30.57 -0.28
C GLU A 823 21.23 -29.17 -0.16
N PRO A 824 19.95 -28.92 -0.54
CA PRO A 824 19.36 -27.61 -0.47
C PRO A 824 19.35 -27.06 0.96
N TYR A 825 19.63 -25.77 1.10
CA TYR A 825 19.45 -25.04 2.34
C TYR A 825 18.04 -24.46 2.39
N ALA A 826 17.27 -24.74 3.46
CA ALA A 826 16.00 -24.09 3.71
C ALA A 826 16.13 -23.16 4.90
N ASP A 827 15.70 -21.93 4.74
CA ASP A 827 15.60 -20.92 5.80
C ASP A 827 14.13 -20.67 6.14
N HIS A 828 13.73 -21.12 7.33
CA HIS A 828 12.36 -21.01 7.84
C HIS A 828 12.15 -19.75 8.69
N ARG A 829 13.14 -18.84 8.74
CA ARG A 829 12.99 -17.59 9.48
C ARG A 829 11.97 -16.70 8.80
N PHE A 830 11.26 -15.96 9.62
CA PHE A 830 10.35 -14.93 9.13
C PHE A 830 11.16 -13.77 8.54
N TYR A 831 10.97 -13.54 7.26
CA TYR A 831 11.54 -12.41 6.55
C TYR A 831 10.46 -11.66 5.75
N THR A 832 10.69 -10.39 5.51
CA THR A 832 9.81 -9.53 4.72
C THR A 832 10.63 -8.72 3.71
N THR A 833 9.95 -7.98 2.86
CA THR A 833 10.56 -6.99 1.96
C THR A 833 11.52 -6.05 2.71
N VAL A 834 11.16 -5.61 3.92
CA VAL A 834 11.98 -4.72 4.74
C VAL A 834 13.32 -5.37 5.14
N ASN A 835 13.33 -6.69 5.42
CA ASN A 835 14.58 -7.42 5.70
C ASN A 835 15.52 -7.43 4.50
N VAL A 836 14.97 -7.55 3.28
CA VAL A 836 15.73 -7.50 2.04
C VAL A 836 16.41 -6.16 1.88
N ILE A 837 15.66 -5.06 2.04
CA ILE A 837 16.19 -3.69 1.94
C ILE A 837 17.29 -3.47 2.95
N HIS A 838 17.05 -3.76 4.23
CA HIS A 838 18.09 -3.62 5.27
C HIS A 838 19.36 -4.44 4.96
N THR A 839 19.17 -5.64 4.42
CA THR A 839 20.32 -6.49 4.04
C THR A 839 21.14 -5.86 2.91
N MET A 840 20.47 -5.29 1.90
CA MET A 840 21.14 -4.57 0.80
C MET A 840 21.89 -3.33 1.31
N GLU A 841 21.28 -2.55 2.20
CA GLU A 841 21.91 -1.40 2.83
C GLU A 841 23.18 -1.80 3.60
N MET A 842 23.10 -2.84 4.41
CA MET A 842 24.26 -3.35 5.14
C MET A 842 25.39 -3.81 4.20
N LEU A 843 25.06 -4.49 3.10
CA LEU A 843 26.07 -4.93 2.12
C LEU A 843 26.74 -3.75 1.42
N LEU A 844 26.01 -2.72 1.09
CA LEU A 844 26.53 -1.51 0.45
C LEU A 844 27.11 -0.48 1.43
N GLY A 845 26.99 -0.72 2.74
CA GLY A 845 27.46 0.21 3.77
C GLY A 845 26.61 1.48 3.88
N LEU A 846 25.35 1.40 3.49
CA LEU A 846 24.38 2.49 3.59
C LEU A 846 23.80 2.57 5.01
N PRO A 847 23.45 3.76 5.50
CA PRO A 847 22.63 3.89 6.69
C PRO A 847 21.18 3.48 6.37
N PRO A 848 20.41 3.02 7.36
CA PRO A 848 18.98 2.78 7.18
C PRO A 848 18.22 4.05 6.78
N MET A 849 17.14 3.90 5.99
CA MET A 849 16.29 5.02 5.56
C MET A 849 15.31 5.46 6.64
N ASN A 850 14.72 4.51 7.33
CA ASN A 850 13.69 4.76 8.33
C ASN A 850 13.73 3.74 9.48
N GLN A 851 12.78 3.80 10.41
CA GLN A 851 12.78 2.89 11.56
C GLN A 851 12.45 1.44 11.22
N ASN A 852 11.75 1.18 10.11
CA ASN A 852 11.36 -0.18 9.76
C ASN A 852 12.59 -1.00 9.34
N ASP A 853 13.39 -0.46 8.43
CA ASP A 853 14.63 -1.11 7.98
C ASP A 853 15.72 -1.08 9.06
N ALA A 854 15.81 0.01 9.84
CA ALA A 854 16.82 0.14 10.89
C ALA A 854 16.79 -0.97 11.94
N TYR A 855 15.62 -1.52 12.21
CA TYR A 855 15.44 -2.55 13.26
C TYR A 855 15.10 -3.93 12.70
N ALA A 856 14.84 -4.06 11.42
CA ALA A 856 14.59 -5.34 10.80
C ALA A 856 15.84 -6.24 10.84
N PRO A 857 15.72 -7.53 11.14
CA PRO A 857 16.84 -8.44 11.09
C PRO A 857 17.41 -8.57 9.67
N ALA A 858 18.74 -8.52 9.52
CA ALA A 858 19.38 -8.81 8.25
C ALA A 858 19.33 -10.31 7.93
N MET A 859 19.32 -10.62 6.64
CA MET A 859 19.29 -11.98 6.11
C MET A 859 20.70 -12.64 6.10
N GLY A 860 21.49 -12.39 7.13
CA GLY A 860 22.88 -12.86 7.27
C GLY A 860 23.11 -14.35 7.03
N PRO A 861 22.22 -15.26 7.46
CA PRO A 861 22.38 -16.69 7.20
C PRO A 861 22.48 -17.06 5.73
N LEU A 862 21.91 -16.25 4.82
CA LEU A 862 22.00 -16.48 3.37
C LEU A 862 23.37 -16.14 2.77
N PHE A 863 24.30 -15.63 3.58
CA PHE A 863 25.69 -15.33 3.22
C PHE A 863 26.70 -16.19 3.98
N SER A 864 26.24 -17.30 4.59
CA SER A 864 27.07 -18.17 5.43
C SER A 864 27.85 -19.25 4.68
N GLY A 865 27.71 -19.32 3.36
CA GLY A 865 28.46 -20.26 2.51
C GLY A 865 29.94 -19.93 2.42
N ALA A 866 30.72 -20.91 1.96
CA ALA A 866 32.19 -20.80 1.92
C ALA A 866 32.74 -19.82 0.84
N GLY A 867 31.91 -19.22 0.02
CA GLY A 867 32.33 -18.38 -1.11
C GLY A 867 32.74 -19.21 -2.34
N ASP A 868 32.19 -20.41 -2.46
CA ASP A 868 32.52 -21.41 -3.48
C ASP A 868 31.30 -21.86 -4.29
N GLN A 869 30.18 -21.11 -4.22
CA GLN A 869 29.01 -21.41 -5.03
C GLN A 869 29.38 -21.43 -6.51
N PRO A 870 29.07 -22.52 -7.24
CA PRO A 870 29.27 -22.58 -8.66
C PRO A 870 28.38 -21.56 -9.38
N ALA A 871 28.82 -21.13 -10.56
CA ALA A 871 28.01 -20.31 -11.41
C ALA A 871 26.68 -21.00 -11.73
N PHE A 872 25.61 -20.21 -11.78
CA PHE A 872 24.29 -20.68 -12.14
C PHE A 872 24.22 -20.95 -13.64
N LYS A 873 23.48 -21.96 -14.05
CA LYS A 873 23.25 -22.22 -15.46
C LYS A 873 21.75 -22.20 -15.73
N ALA A 874 21.32 -21.27 -16.56
CA ALA A 874 19.92 -21.13 -16.92
C ALA A 874 19.37 -22.39 -17.62
N ASP A 875 18.12 -22.68 -17.36
CA ASP A 875 17.38 -23.78 -17.99
C ASP A 875 16.49 -23.22 -19.13
N TYR A 876 16.88 -23.50 -20.35
CA TYR A 876 16.21 -23.05 -21.57
C TYR A 876 15.12 -23.99 -22.06
N ARG A 877 14.59 -24.91 -21.21
CA ARG A 877 13.61 -25.90 -21.67
C ARG A 877 12.34 -25.25 -22.25
N ASN A 878 11.86 -24.15 -21.66
CA ASN A 878 10.64 -23.49 -22.06
C ASN A 878 10.79 -22.61 -23.32
N LEU A 879 12.00 -22.22 -23.65
CA LEU A 879 12.34 -21.70 -24.97
C LEU A 879 12.37 -22.83 -26.01
N LYS A 880 13.03 -23.98 -25.68
CA LYS A 880 13.22 -25.09 -26.60
C LYS A 880 11.94 -25.84 -26.93
N ASN A 881 11.02 -25.97 -25.98
CA ASN A 881 9.70 -26.59 -26.19
C ASN A 881 8.65 -25.62 -26.76
N GLY A 882 8.97 -24.33 -26.82
CA GLY A 882 8.11 -23.28 -27.39
C GLY A 882 7.08 -22.71 -26.42
N LEU A 883 7.08 -23.09 -25.13
CA LEU A 883 6.10 -22.63 -24.14
C LEU A 883 6.03 -21.11 -24.08
N ILE A 884 7.19 -20.40 -24.06
CA ILE A 884 7.25 -18.94 -23.96
C ILE A 884 6.61 -18.21 -25.17
N TYR A 885 6.28 -18.94 -26.24
CA TYR A 885 5.65 -18.42 -27.45
C TYR A 885 4.18 -18.85 -27.58
N GLU A 886 3.62 -19.54 -26.55
CA GLU A 886 2.23 -19.96 -26.62
C GLU A 886 1.27 -18.81 -26.41
N THR A 887 0.23 -18.73 -27.25
CA THR A 887 -0.83 -17.74 -27.16
C THR A 887 -2.14 -18.38 -26.78
N ASN A 888 -3.02 -17.58 -26.17
CA ASN A 888 -4.36 -18.00 -25.81
C ASN A 888 -5.22 -18.25 -27.05
N LYS A 889 -5.98 -19.34 -27.04
CA LYS A 889 -7.00 -19.61 -28.06
C LYS A 889 -8.22 -18.70 -27.82
N ARG A 890 -9.01 -18.51 -28.88
CA ARG A 890 -10.24 -17.68 -28.81
C ARG A 890 -11.29 -18.23 -27.82
N ASP A 891 -11.26 -19.52 -27.56
CA ASP A 891 -12.15 -20.23 -26.65
C ASP A 891 -11.48 -20.57 -25.30
N ALA A 892 -10.36 -19.93 -24.96
CA ALA A 892 -9.69 -20.09 -23.68
C ALA A 892 -10.65 -19.71 -22.53
N LYS A 893 -10.60 -20.45 -21.42
CA LYS A 893 -11.40 -20.15 -20.22
C LYS A 893 -11.07 -18.74 -19.72
N GLY A 894 -12.07 -17.91 -19.52
CA GLY A 894 -11.89 -16.53 -19.08
C GLY A 894 -11.44 -15.53 -20.18
N ALA A 895 -11.35 -15.95 -21.46
CA ALA A 895 -10.91 -15.06 -22.56
C ALA A 895 -11.76 -13.80 -22.68
N ASN A 896 -13.09 -13.96 -22.59
CA ASN A 896 -14.01 -12.83 -22.64
C ASN A 896 -13.88 -11.92 -21.41
N GLU A 897 -13.65 -12.48 -20.23
CA GLU A 897 -13.43 -11.72 -18.98
C GLU A 897 -12.12 -10.93 -19.10
N SER A 898 -11.02 -11.58 -19.47
CA SER A 898 -9.73 -10.94 -19.67
C SER A 898 -9.74 -9.84 -20.75
N ALA A 899 -10.55 -9.98 -21.80
CA ALA A 899 -10.68 -8.98 -22.87
C ALA A 899 -11.29 -7.64 -22.37
N HIS A 900 -11.95 -7.64 -21.22
CA HIS A 900 -12.53 -6.45 -20.60
C HIS A 900 -11.67 -5.87 -19.48
N MET A 901 -10.51 -6.49 -19.16
CA MET A 901 -9.55 -6.00 -18.19
C MET A 901 -8.54 -5.07 -18.88
N ASP A 902 -8.05 -4.08 -18.15
CA ASP A 902 -7.00 -3.17 -18.62
C ASP A 902 -5.64 -3.70 -18.15
N PHE A 903 -4.78 -4.14 -19.08
CA PHE A 903 -3.41 -4.58 -18.81
C PHE A 903 -2.38 -3.59 -19.35
N SER A 904 -2.77 -2.37 -19.64
CA SER A 904 -1.87 -1.36 -20.21
C SER A 904 -1.07 -0.60 -19.15
N ARG A 905 -1.38 -0.83 -17.88
CA ARG A 905 -0.73 -0.21 -16.72
C ARG A 905 -0.92 -1.08 -15.48
N PRO A 906 -0.06 -0.98 -14.50
CA PRO A 906 -0.19 -1.71 -13.23
C PRO A 906 -1.56 -1.49 -12.59
N ASP A 907 -2.05 -2.44 -11.83
CA ASP A 907 -3.30 -2.42 -11.03
C ASP A 907 -4.60 -2.08 -11.79
N ALA A 908 -4.55 -1.89 -13.08
CA ALA A 908 -5.74 -1.54 -13.85
C ALA A 908 -6.62 -2.76 -14.17
N ALA A 909 -6.10 -3.97 -14.09
CA ALA A 909 -6.85 -5.21 -14.14
C ALA A 909 -7.33 -5.58 -12.73
N GLY A 910 -8.61 -5.86 -12.54
CA GLY A 910 -9.12 -6.28 -11.23
C GLY A 910 -8.50 -7.61 -10.78
N ALA A 911 -7.63 -7.59 -9.79
CA ALA A 911 -6.80 -8.70 -9.36
C ALA A 911 -7.59 -9.94 -8.97
N ALA A 912 -8.64 -9.80 -8.15
CA ALA A 912 -9.50 -10.92 -7.76
C ALA A 912 -10.07 -11.66 -8.97
N ARG A 913 -10.51 -10.91 -9.97
CA ARG A 913 -11.08 -11.48 -11.19
C ARG A 913 -10.00 -12.10 -12.08
N LEU A 914 -8.84 -11.51 -12.14
CA LEU A 914 -7.68 -12.04 -12.86
C LEU A 914 -7.25 -13.39 -12.27
N ASN A 915 -7.09 -13.48 -10.97
CA ASN A 915 -6.69 -14.73 -10.32
C ASN A 915 -7.71 -15.86 -10.48
N GLN A 916 -9.00 -15.57 -10.55
CA GLN A 916 -10.02 -16.55 -10.93
C GLN A 916 -9.79 -17.10 -12.33
N VAL A 917 -9.48 -16.23 -13.27
CA VAL A 917 -9.15 -16.61 -14.65
C VAL A 917 -7.90 -17.48 -14.68
N LEU A 918 -6.84 -17.08 -13.96
CA LEU A 918 -5.58 -17.84 -13.87
C LEU A 918 -5.79 -19.22 -13.24
N TRP A 919 -6.54 -19.30 -12.14
CA TRP A 919 -6.86 -20.58 -11.52
C TRP A 919 -7.61 -21.51 -12.49
N ARG A 920 -8.65 -21.00 -13.17
CA ARG A 920 -9.43 -21.77 -14.14
C ARG A 920 -8.62 -22.19 -15.36
N ASP A 921 -7.66 -21.36 -15.80
CA ASP A 921 -6.75 -21.72 -16.88
C ASP A 921 -5.89 -22.94 -16.50
N GLN A 922 -5.32 -22.95 -15.31
CA GLN A 922 -4.36 -23.98 -14.86
C GLN A 922 -5.02 -25.19 -14.21
N LYS A 923 -6.07 -25.01 -13.41
CA LYS A 923 -6.73 -26.09 -12.62
C LYS A 923 -8.12 -26.46 -13.11
N GLY A 924 -8.60 -25.80 -14.16
CA GLY A 924 -9.95 -26.04 -14.68
C GLY A 924 -11.03 -25.56 -13.71
N ASP A 925 -12.04 -26.39 -13.52
CA ASP A 925 -13.16 -26.10 -12.59
C ASP A 925 -12.90 -26.71 -11.20
N THR A 926 -11.67 -27.06 -10.86
CA THR A 926 -11.29 -27.59 -9.57
C THR A 926 -11.41 -26.50 -8.51
N PRO A 927 -12.13 -26.69 -7.42
CA PRO A 927 -12.20 -25.72 -6.34
C PRO A 927 -10.83 -25.51 -5.70
N VAL A 928 -10.57 -24.29 -5.23
CA VAL A 928 -9.37 -24.01 -4.45
C VAL A 928 -9.40 -24.83 -3.15
N PRO A 929 -8.34 -25.57 -2.81
CA PRO A 929 -8.29 -26.33 -1.57
C PRO A 929 -8.25 -25.41 -0.35
N ALA A 930 -8.83 -25.89 0.76
CA ALA A 930 -8.73 -25.18 2.04
C ALA A 930 -7.27 -25.25 2.56
N PRO A 931 -6.77 -24.19 3.24
CA PRO A 931 -5.45 -24.19 3.82
C PRO A 931 -5.30 -25.29 4.88
N LYS A 932 -4.11 -25.88 4.96
CA LYS A 932 -3.79 -26.96 5.91
C LYS A 932 -3.43 -26.43 7.28
N HIS A 933 -2.70 -25.32 7.35
CA HIS A 933 -2.34 -24.62 8.58
C HIS A 933 -2.15 -23.14 8.32
N THR A 934 -1.88 -22.39 9.36
CA THR A 934 -1.60 -20.95 9.29
C THR A 934 -0.51 -20.60 10.30
N MET A 935 0.39 -19.72 9.93
CA MET A 935 1.40 -19.15 10.81
C MET A 935 0.78 -18.19 11.84
N PHE A 936 -0.20 -17.42 11.42
CA PHE A 936 -0.99 -16.62 12.34
C PHE A 936 -2.10 -17.48 12.91
N PRO A 937 -2.12 -17.69 14.25
CA PRO A 937 -3.28 -18.34 14.84
C PRO A 937 -4.49 -17.53 14.41
N ALA A 938 -5.49 -18.23 13.99
CA ALA A 938 -6.73 -17.62 13.61
C ALA A 938 -7.22 -16.75 14.77
N GLY A 939 -7.44 -15.46 14.54
CA GLY A 939 -7.92 -14.55 15.56
C GLY A 939 -9.31 -14.92 16.01
N THR A 940 -9.63 -14.59 17.20
CA THR A 940 -10.99 -14.61 17.69
C THR A 940 -11.80 -13.57 16.92
N ASN A 941 -12.86 -14.03 16.29
CA ASN A 941 -13.88 -13.12 15.72
C ASN A 941 -14.57 -12.36 16.86
#